data_845a2713175661b7cc9e996a36b141b9
#
_entry.id   845a2713175661b7cc9e996a36b141b9
#
_cell.length_a   1.000
_cell.length_b   1.000
_cell.length_c   1.000
_cell.angle_alpha   90.00
_cell.angle_beta   90.00
_cell.angle_gamma   90.00
#
_symmetry.space_group_name_H-M   'P 1'
#
loop_
_entity.id
_entity.type
_entity.pdbx_description
1 polymer ?
#
loop_
_entity_poly.entity_id
_entity_poly.type
_entity_poly.pdbx_seq_one_letter_code
_entity_poly.pdbx_strand_id
1 'polypeptide(L)'
;MQRFLLTLLWLALWCNAQSQVSFGKAERFNDDWLFHLGDEPKASQPKFDDAQWRHLDVPHDWSIEGQLSKDLASCTGYLPAGIGWYRKHFVLSAQDIASLPLSYIYFEGIYNRSEVYLNGHLLGKRPNGYVSFLYDMTPYLRKGDNVLAVRVDHSRIADSRWYTGSGIYRDVWLVRAPKVHLAQWGTTYRLKQMNEDGSADIEVDVAVDFSAAGKKSTKKQAAMMLNVTLRDAEGRKVAAKACEARELQTLTLHVPDAKRWDLKHPYLYKLTVELSAGNTIDTIDSIETIHSIDQATINVGLRTLQFDPDHGFALNGKWMKVKGVCLHHDAGVLGAAVPREVWVRRVKELKRMGANAIRMSHNPQAPVLYDLCDSLGMLVMDEGSDEWEFPKRKWVEGWNQGTPAYDGSYDFFEEWIDRDVADMVRRDRNHPCIFLWSVGNEVDYPNDPYSHPVLDGGNAAINQPMFGGYKPDAPHAERIGKIAKRIAAVIRSIDTSRPVTGALAGVVMSNETEYPEAIDVVGYNYTENRYDIDHEKYPRRIIYGSETGVGYDAWKAVRDKEHIFGQFVWTGTDYLGESGRWPSRGLNTGLLDFGNFKKPRGWFRAALWSEEPVTYIGANPITSPRNNNRGDGRRRGNFVSAEAQDDWNLPVFPNRQGQASADSVIMRVVCYTNAPQARLLLNGSLVGEMKPQNDTIGIIHWDIPYAPGTLRAEGCDLQGNVLSAYEIKTHGEATALRLTELLPEDCEEVHQILVEVVDKDGNRVKSSQADIACDITGPAVLLGLEGSNNTDMSDYRDNHQPAYRGRLVAYVRRTGTGPVSVRFSAADIQAASMAF
;
A
#
# COMPACT_ATOMS: atom_id res chain seq x y z
N MET A 1 52.90 13.93 3.01
CA MET A 1 51.77 14.55 3.69
C MET A 1 51.07 15.47 2.66
N GLN A 2 50.15 14.95 1.88
CA GLN A 2 49.26 15.72 1.02
C GLN A 2 47.86 15.16 1.27
N ARG A 3 47.01 15.98 1.88
CA ARG A 3 45.59 15.67 2.08
C ARG A 3 44.89 15.92 0.74
N PHE A 4 44.37 14.85 0.13
CA PHE A 4 43.39 14.95 -0.94
C PHE A 4 42.02 15.25 -0.30
N LEU A 5 41.52 16.46 -0.52
CA LEU A 5 40.09 16.78 -0.33
C LEU A 5 39.33 16.23 -1.52
N LEU A 6 38.65 15.14 -1.35
CA LEU A 6 37.55 14.68 -2.20
C LEU A 6 36.29 15.45 -1.78
N THR A 7 35.97 16.48 -2.51
CA THR A 7 34.65 17.11 -2.50
C THR A 7 33.69 16.17 -3.22
N LEU A 8 32.99 15.34 -2.48
CA LEU A 8 31.79 14.64 -2.97
C LEU A 8 30.70 15.71 -3.17
N LEU A 9 30.45 16.07 -4.43
CA LEU A 9 29.19 16.70 -4.81
C LEU A 9 28.07 15.65 -4.57
N TRP A 10 27.35 15.80 -3.48
CA TRP A 10 26.05 15.18 -3.32
C TRP A 10 25.08 15.91 -4.26
N LEU A 11 24.84 15.34 -5.43
CA LEU A 11 23.63 15.62 -6.19
C LEU A 11 22.48 15.02 -5.35
N ALA A 12 21.84 15.88 -4.56
CA ALA A 12 20.53 15.57 -4.01
C ALA A 12 19.62 15.27 -5.20
N LEU A 13 19.31 14.00 -5.39
CA LEU A 13 18.19 13.58 -6.21
C LEU A 13 16.92 14.09 -5.52
N TRP A 14 16.52 15.28 -5.87
CA TRP A 14 15.19 15.77 -5.59
C TRP A 14 14.22 14.89 -6.38
N CYS A 15 13.79 13.78 -5.80
CA CYS A 15 12.53 13.16 -6.17
C CYS A 15 11.42 14.11 -5.72
N ASN A 16 11.22 15.19 -6.45
CA ASN A 16 9.96 15.91 -6.38
C ASN A 16 8.87 14.85 -6.60
N ALA A 17 7.91 14.76 -5.69
CA ALA A 17 6.68 14.01 -5.91
C ALA A 17 6.17 14.43 -7.31
N GLN A 18 6.33 13.55 -8.28
CA GLN A 18 5.89 13.83 -9.65
C GLN A 18 4.37 13.77 -9.61
N SER A 19 3.70 14.89 -9.90
CA SER A 19 2.25 14.87 -10.02
C SER A 19 1.88 13.85 -11.11
N GLN A 20 0.84 13.07 -10.89
CA GLN A 20 0.28 12.16 -11.91
C GLN A 20 -0.40 12.91 -13.07
N VAL A 21 -0.30 14.24 -13.05
CA VAL A 21 -0.70 15.12 -14.14
C VAL A 21 0.38 15.07 -15.22
N SER A 22 -0.02 14.74 -16.44
CA SER A 22 0.88 14.51 -17.56
C SER A 22 0.82 15.61 -18.65
N PHE A 23 0.42 16.84 -18.26
CA PHE A 23 0.33 18.01 -19.15
C PHE A 23 0.31 19.31 -18.36
N GLY A 24 0.60 20.41 -19.01
CA GLY A 24 0.50 21.75 -18.44
C GLY A 24 1.48 21.97 -17.29
N LYS A 25 1.21 23.02 -16.50
CA LYS A 25 1.91 23.32 -15.26
C LYS A 25 1.03 22.90 -14.09
N ALA A 26 1.39 21.82 -13.42
CA ALA A 26 0.75 21.34 -12.21
C ALA A 26 1.41 21.96 -10.96
N GLU A 27 0.61 22.51 -10.05
CA GLU A 27 1.03 23.07 -8.77
C GLU A 27 0.25 22.37 -7.66
N ARG A 28 0.95 21.91 -6.59
CA ARG A 28 0.28 21.33 -5.42
C ARG A 28 -0.68 22.36 -4.82
N PHE A 29 -1.90 21.94 -4.55
CA PHE A 29 -2.99 22.85 -4.12
C PHE A 29 -3.55 22.44 -2.76
N ASN A 30 -2.66 21.96 -1.88
CA ASN A 30 -3.00 21.32 -0.61
C ASN A 30 -3.23 22.30 0.55
N ASP A 31 -2.59 23.47 0.54
CA ASP A 31 -2.54 24.36 1.71
C ASP A 31 -3.82 25.14 1.90
N ASP A 32 -4.12 25.56 3.13
CA ASP A 32 -5.13 26.55 3.53
C ASP A 32 -6.54 26.26 2.96
N TRP A 33 -7.06 25.09 3.25
CA TRP A 33 -8.47 24.76 3.02
C TRP A 33 -9.31 25.05 4.25
N LEU A 34 -10.56 25.44 4.05
CA LEU A 34 -11.59 25.59 5.07
C LEU A 34 -12.41 24.30 5.12
N PHE A 35 -12.62 23.73 6.30
CA PHE A 35 -13.34 22.47 6.49
C PHE A 35 -14.48 22.60 7.49
N HIS A 36 -15.60 21.97 7.18
CA HIS A 36 -16.76 21.82 8.06
C HIS A 36 -17.30 20.38 7.99
N LEU A 37 -17.45 19.75 9.17
CA LEU A 37 -18.14 18.46 9.30
C LEU A 37 -19.63 18.71 9.53
N GLY A 38 -20.44 18.30 8.60
CA GLY A 38 -21.89 18.52 8.53
C GLY A 38 -22.33 18.81 7.11
N ASP A 39 -23.61 18.55 6.79
CA ASP A 39 -24.14 18.87 5.47
C ASP A 39 -24.62 20.33 5.41
N GLU A 40 -23.98 21.14 4.58
CA GLU A 40 -24.28 22.56 4.36
C GLU A 40 -24.41 22.83 2.84
N PRO A 41 -25.54 22.46 2.20
CA PRO A 41 -25.70 22.55 0.75
C PRO A 41 -25.49 23.95 0.17
N LYS A 42 -25.66 25.02 0.98
CA LYS A 42 -25.39 26.40 0.56
C LYS A 42 -23.89 26.69 0.43
N ALA A 43 -23.03 25.85 0.98
CA ALA A 43 -21.58 26.00 0.89
C ALA A 43 -21.02 25.86 -0.53
N SER A 44 -21.80 25.33 -1.47
CA SER A 44 -21.48 25.40 -2.90
C SER A 44 -21.44 26.84 -3.45
N GLN A 45 -22.14 27.80 -2.81
CA GLN A 45 -22.28 29.19 -3.28
C GLN A 45 -21.06 30.03 -2.88
N PRO A 46 -20.52 30.88 -3.77
CA PRO A 46 -19.34 31.68 -3.50
C PRO A 46 -19.50 32.72 -2.38
N LYS A 47 -20.74 33.19 -2.13
CA LYS A 47 -21.06 34.18 -1.08
C LYS A 47 -21.43 33.57 0.27
N PHE A 48 -21.32 32.25 0.39
CA PHE A 48 -21.53 31.57 1.68
C PHE A 48 -20.48 32.04 2.70
N ASP A 49 -20.91 32.31 3.94
CA ASP A 49 -20.03 32.73 5.03
C ASP A 49 -19.38 31.52 5.68
N ASP A 50 -18.09 31.32 5.41
CA ASP A 50 -17.25 30.26 5.91
C ASP A 50 -16.20 30.74 6.93
N ALA A 51 -16.29 31.95 7.43
CA ALA A 51 -15.32 32.56 8.34
C ALA A 51 -15.11 31.79 9.67
N GLN A 52 -16.05 30.93 10.06
CA GLN A 52 -15.98 30.11 11.27
C GLN A 52 -15.51 28.66 10.99
N TRP A 53 -15.18 28.34 9.73
CA TRP A 53 -14.73 27.00 9.38
C TRP A 53 -13.29 26.79 9.80
N ARG A 54 -12.94 25.54 10.07
CA ARG A 54 -11.57 25.15 10.47
C ARG A 54 -10.62 25.27 9.28
N HIS A 55 -9.49 25.96 9.47
CA HIS A 55 -8.37 25.95 8.54
C HIS A 55 -7.58 24.65 8.67
N LEU A 56 -7.24 24.04 7.56
CA LEU A 56 -6.38 22.86 7.50
C LEU A 56 -5.74 22.71 6.12
N ASP A 57 -4.75 21.84 6.04
CA ASP A 57 -4.15 21.38 4.80
C ASP A 57 -4.66 19.99 4.44
N VAL A 58 -4.81 19.71 3.14
CA VAL A 58 -5.03 18.35 2.64
C VAL A 58 -3.66 17.73 2.25
N PRO A 59 -3.49 16.40 2.26
CA PRO A 59 -4.47 15.34 2.54
C PRO A 59 -5.03 15.38 3.96
N HIS A 60 -6.34 15.14 4.08
CA HIS A 60 -7.06 15.18 5.34
C HIS A 60 -8.10 14.06 5.42
N ASP A 61 -8.15 13.37 6.57
CA ASP A 61 -9.07 12.30 6.89
C ASP A 61 -9.77 12.62 8.22
N TRP A 62 -11.03 13.08 8.15
CA TRP A 62 -11.74 13.47 9.37
C TRP A 62 -12.21 12.28 10.22
N SER A 63 -12.30 11.07 9.64
CA SER A 63 -12.72 9.89 10.41
C SER A 63 -11.73 9.53 11.49
N ILE A 64 -10.42 9.59 11.20
CA ILE A 64 -9.38 9.28 12.18
C ILE A 64 -9.29 10.34 13.30
N GLU A 65 -9.80 11.54 13.07
CA GLU A 65 -9.88 12.60 14.07
C GLU A 65 -11.08 12.45 15.00
N GLY A 66 -12.01 11.54 14.65
CA GLY A 66 -13.23 11.33 15.41
C GLY A 66 -13.06 10.34 16.56
N GLN A 67 -13.97 10.40 17.51
CA GLN A 67 -13.96 9.51 18.67
C GLN A 67 -14.44 8.11 18.28
N LEU A 68 -13.65 7.08 18.61
CA LEU A 68 -14.07 5.69 18.45
C LEU A 68 -15.29 5.38 19.34
N SER A 69 -16.23 4.61 18.81
CA SER A 69 -17.43 4.21 19.56
C SER A 69 -17.88 2.79 19.21
N LYS A 70 -18.24 2.01 20.22
CA LYS A 70 -18.85 0.68 20.05
C LYS A 70 -20.19 0.71 19.29
N ASP A 71 -20.82 1.86 19.15
CA ASP A 71 -22.08 2.04 18.44
C ASP A 71 -21.86 2.29 16.93
N LEU A 72 -20.60 2.36 16.50
CA LEU A 72 -20.18 2.47 15.10
C LEU A 72 -19.80 1.08 14.54
N ALA A 73 -19.54 1.01 13.23
CA ALA A 73 -19.32 -0.26 12.55
C ALA A 73 -17.91 -0.83 12.77
N SER A 74 -17.82 -2.10 13.11
CA SER A 74 -16.55 -2.83 13.23
C SER A 74 -15.82 -2.96 11.89
N CYS A 75 -16.54 -3.11 10.78
CA CYS A 75 -15.93 -3.22 9.45
C CYS A 75 -15.09 -1.99 9.08
N THR A 76 -15.43 -0.81 9.59
CA THR A 76 -14.68 0.44 9.39
C THR A 76 -13.89 0.89 10.64
N GLY A 77 -13.62 -0.02 11.58
CA GLY A 77 -12.76 0.22 12.74
C GLY A 77 -13.39 0.98 13.88
N TYR A 78 -14.73 1.02 13.99
CA TYR A 78 -15.46 1.77 15.02
C TYR A 78 -15.20 3.29 14.96
N LEU A 79 -14.81 3.81 13.80
CA LEU A 79 -14.56 5.22 13.55
C LEU A 79 -15.75 5.89 12.88
N PRO A 80 -16.00 7.19 13.14
CA PRO A 80 -17.13 7.90 12.58
C PRO A 80 -16.95 8.18 11.08
N ALA A 81 -18.07 8.40 10.41
CA ALA A 81 -18.16 8.86 9.03
C ALA A 81 -18.96 10.17 8.98
N GLY A 82 -19.70 10.45 7.91
CA GLY A 82 -20.57 11.63 7.83
C GLY A 82 -20.47 12.37 6.50
N ILE A 83 -20.94 13.60 6.49
CA ILE A 83 -20.83 14.50 5.35
C ILE A 83 -19.88 15.63 5.73
N GLY A 84 -18.90 15.92 4.88
CA GLY A 84 -17.96 17.01 5.07
C GLY A 84 -17.92 17.95 3.87
N TRP A 85 -17.66 19.20 4.14
CA TRP A 85 -17.44 20.23 3.13
C TRP A 85 -16.05 20.80 3.26
N TYR A 86 -15.39 20.99 2.10
CA TYR A 86 -14.13 21.70 1.96
C TYR A 86 -14.35 22.93 1.08
N ARG A 87 -13.71 24.06 1.43
CA ARG A 87 -13.73 25.28 0.60
C ARG A 87 -12.31 25.83 0.51
N LYS A 88 -11.94 26.31 -0.68
CA LYS A 88 -10.66 26.98 -0.89
C LYS A 88 -10.87 28.26 -1.68
N HIS A 89 -10.41 29.36 -1.12
CA HIS A 89 -10.37 30.66 -1.75
C HIS A 89 -9.03 30.86 -2.45
N PHE A 90 -9.08 31.34 -3.69
CA PHE A 90 -7.86 31.62 -4.44
C PHE A 90 -8.07 32.73 -5.45
N VAL A 91 -7.00 33.46 -5.78
CA VAL A 91 -7.02 34.63 -6.66
C VAL A 91 -6.26 34.32 -7.94
N LEU A 92 -6.88 34.60 -9.09
CA LEU A 92 -6.21 34.55 -10.39
C LEU A 92 -6.08 35.96 -10.98
N SER A 93 -4.87 36.33 -11.40
CA SER A 93 -4.63 37.57 -12.12
C SER A 93 -5.05 37.47 -13.59
N ALA A 94 -5.26 38.63 -14.24
CA ALA A 94 -5.51 38.63 -15.67
C ALA A 94 -4.35 38.06 -16.50
N GLN A 95 -3.12 38.14 -15.97
CA GLN A 95 -1.94 37.60 -16.60
C GLN A 95 -1.89 36.06 -16.50
N ASP A 96 -2.31 35.49 -15.36
CA ASP A 96 -2.42 34.03 -15.19
C ASP A 96 -3.37 33.42 -16.21
N ILE A 97 -4.55 34.05 -16.38
CA ILE A 97 -5.57 33.59 -17.35
C ILE A 97 -5.11 33.77 -18.78
N ALA A 98 -4.35 34.84 -19.09
CA ALA A 98 -3.87 35.11 -20.46
C ALA A 98 -2.70 34.20 -20.85
N SER A 99 -1.79 33.87 -19.94
CA SER A 99 -0.60 33.05 -20.21
C SER A 99 -0.93 31.56 -20.37
N LEU A 100 -1.80 31.02 -19.52
CA LEU A 100 -2.26 29.63 -19.54
C LEU A 100 -3.80 29.62 -19.45
N PRO A 101 -4.50 29.65 -20.61
CA PRO A 101 -5.93 29.94 -20.67
C PRO A 101 -6.82 28.78 -20.21
N LEU A 102 -6.29 27.57 -20.09
CA LEU A 102 -7.02 26.42 -19.56
C LEU A 102 -6.60 26.15 -18.13
N SER A 103 -7.55 25.80 -17.30
CA SER A 103 -7.30 25.48 -15.89
C SER A 103 -8.15 24.31 -15.45
N TYR A 104 -7.52 23.38 -14.79
CA TYR A 104 -8.14 22.14 -14.31
C TYR A 104 -7.82 21.95 -12.82
N ILE A 105 -8.67 21.18 -12.13
CA ILE A 105 -8.41 20.66 -10.80
C ILE A 105 -8.31 19.15 -10.86
N TYR A 106 -7.22 18.59 -10.34
CA TYR A 106 -6.97 17.16 -10.27
C TYR A 106 -6.94 16.71 -8.83
N PHE A 107 -7.73 15.67 -8.53
CA PHE A 107 -7.76 15.00 -7.23
C PHE A 107 -7.20 13.59 -7.38
N GLU A 108 -6.27 13.22 -6.51
CA GLU A 108 -5.73 11.86 -6.48
C GLU A 108 -6.68 10.87 -5.79
N GLY A 109 -7.57 11.36 -4.90
CA GLY A 109 -8.63 10.58 -4.26
C GLY A 109 -9.43 11.37 -3.24
N ILE A 110 -10.76 11.18 -3.25
CA ILE A 110 -11.70 11.75 -2.28
C ILE A 110 -12.68 10.64 -1.86
N TYR A 111 -12.67 10.23 -0.60
CA TYR A 111 -13.58 9.21 -0.12
C TYR A 111 -14.78 9.82 0.60
N ASN A 112 -16.00 9.65 0.08
CA ASN A 112 -16.42 9.19 -1.23
C ASN A 112 -17.61 10.04 -1.73
N ARG A 113 -18.28 9.66 -2.81
CA ARG A 113 -19.44 10.35 -3.42
C ARG A 113 -19.26 11.87 -3.47
N SER A 114 -18.08 12.28 -3.97
CA SER A 114 -17.70 13.70 -4.02
C SER A 114 -18.46 14.48 -5.08
N GLU A 115 -18.79 15.73 -4.75
CA GLU A 115 -19.30 16.75 -5.67
C GLU A 115 -18.39 17.97 -5.62
N VAL A 116 -17.90 18.42 -6.77
CA VAL A 116 -16.95 19.53 -6.87
C VAL A 116 -17.60 20.72 -7.56
N TYR A 117 -17.52 21.88 -6.93
CA TYR A 117 -18.12 23.13 -7.41
C TYR A 117 -17.07 24.23 -7.56
N LEU A 118 -17.16 25.04 -8.61
CA LEU A 118 -16.38 26.26 -8.75
C LEU A 118 -17.32 27.45 -8.91
N ASN A 119 -17.19 28.45 -8.02
CA ASN A 119 -18.02 29.68 -8.05
C ASN A 119 -19.54 29.38 -8.08
N GLY A 120 -20.00 28.29 -7.45
CA GLY A 120 -21.39 27.86 -7.42
C GLY A 120 -21.83 26.94 -8.58
N HIS A 121 -20.95 26.67 -9.54
CA HIS A 121 -21.21 25.77 -10.66
C HIS A 121 -20.66 24.37 -10.40
N LEU A 122 -21.49 23.34 -10.53
CA LEU A 122 -21.04 21.95 -10.41
C LEU A 122 -20.10 21.59 -11.57
N LEU A 123 -18.86 21.24 -11.26
CA LEU A 123 -17.88 20.73 -12.22
C LEU A 123 -18.14 19.24 -12.52
N GLY A 124 -18.47 18.47 -11.49
CA GLY A 124 -18.74 17.04 -11.65
C GLY A 124 -18.92 16.31 -10.33
N LYS A 125 -19.23 15.02 -10.44
CA LYS A 125 -19.39 14.06 -9.33
C LYS A 125 -18.49 12.86 -9.55
N ARG A 126 -17.93 12.31 -8.47
CA ARG A 126 -17.21 11.04 -8.49
C ARG A 126 -17.59 10.20 -7.26
N PRO A 127 -18.38 9.11 -7.43
CA PRO A 127 -18.79 8.28 -6.31
C PRO A 127 -17.65 7.39 -5.78
N ASN A 128 -16.80 6.86 -6.67
CA ASN A 128 -15.65 6.03 -6.28
C ASN A 128 -14.60 6.88 -5.54
N GLY A 129 -14.25 6.44 -4.33
CA GLY A 129 -13.33 7.16 -3.45
C GLY A 129 -11.84 6.94 -3.73
N TYR A 130 -11.49 5.96 -4.56
CA TYR A 130 -10.09 5.51 -4.72
C TYR A 130 -9.44 5.96 -6.04
N VAL A 131 -10.25 6.32 -7.03
CA VAL A 131 -9.78 6.64 -8.38
C VAL A 131 -9.51 8.13 -8.51
N SER A 132 -8.39 8.47 -9.16
CA SER A 132 -8.03 9.85 -9.47
C SER A 132 -8.88 10.43 -10.61
N PHE A 133 -9.15 11.73 -10.58
CA PHE A 133 -9.99 12.39 -11.59
C PHE A 133 -9.64 13.87 -11.77
N LEU A 134 -10.01 14.39 -12.95
CA LEU A 134 -9.73 15.75 -13.39
C LEU A 134 -11.03 16.45 -13.80
N TYR A 135 -11.20 17.73 -13.40
CA TYR A 135 -12.31 18.57 -13.89
C TYR A 135 -11.80 19.87 -14.53
N ASP A 136 -12.41 20.26 -15.65
CA ASP A 136 -12.16 21.54 -16.30
C ASP A 136 -12.84 22.69 -15.53
N MET A 137 -12.04 23.62 -15.03
CA MET A 137 -12.48 24.81 -14.32
C MET A 137 -12.66 26.02 -15.26
N THR A 138 -12.08 25.97 -16.45
CA THR A 138 -11.95 27.10 -17.38
C THR A 138 -13.27 27.86 -17.62
N PRO A 139 -14.41 27.19 -17.83
CA PRO A 139 -15.68 27.91 -18.15
C PRO A 139 -16.21 28.78 -17.00
N TYR A 140 -15.79 28.48 -15.75
CA TYR A 140 -16.37 29.10 -14.54
C TYR A 140 -15.35 29.94 -13.76
N LEU A 141 -14.11 30.03 -14.23
CA LEU A 141 -13.07 30.85 -13.60
C LEU A 141 -13.33 32.34 -13.80
N ARG A 142 -12.93 33.14 -12.81
CA ARG A 142 -13.05 34.59 -12.82
C ARG A 142 -11.71 35.25 -12.58
N LYS A 143 -11.52 36.43 -13.15
CA LYS A 143 -10.43 37.31 -12.71
C LYS A 143 -10.74 37.78 -11.30
N GLY A 144 -9.74 37.71 -10.40
CA GLY A 144 -9.90 38.01 -8.97
C GLY A 144 -10.29 36.73 -8.20
N ASP A 145 -11.20 36.90 -7.25
CA ASP A 145 -11.54 35.87 -6.28
C ASP A 145 -12.32 34.69 -6.90
N ASN A 146 -11.91 33.48 -6.59
CA ASN A 146 -12.55 32.23 -6.93
C ASN A 146 -12.73 31.37 -5.68
N VAL A 147 -13.80 30.59 -5.63
CA VAL A 147 -14.10 29.66 -4.55
C VAL A 147 -14.32 28.27 -5.14
N LEU A 148 -13.44 27.35 -4.80
CA LEU A 148 -13.59 25.91 -5.04
C LEU A 148 -14.27 25.31 -3.80
N ALA A 149 -15.37 24.57 -3.98
CA ALA A 149 -16.07 23.89 -2.90
C ALA A 149 -16.22 22.39 -3.24
N VAL A 150 -15.99 21.52 -2.26
CA VAL A 150 -16.07 20.08 -2.40
C VAL A 150 -16.97 19.53 -1.31
N ARG A 151 -18.05 18.88 -1.69
CA ARG A 151 -18.90 18.08 -0.80
C ARG A 151 -18.45 16.63 -0.86
N VAL A 152 -18.30 16.01 0.29
CA VAL A 152 -17.95 14.60 0.43
C VAL A 152 -19.02 13.92 1.25
N ASP A 153 -19.67 12.90 0.71
CA ASP A 153 -20.75 12.18 1.39
C ASP A 153 -20.34 10.76 1.75
N HIS A 154 -19.74 10.62 2.92
CA HIS A 154 -19.47 9.33 3.55
C HIS A 154 -20.43 9.11 4.73
N SER A 155 -21.73 9.30 4.51
CA SER A 155 -22.75 9.09 5.56
C SER A 155 -23.09 7.62 5.80
N ARG A 156 -22.67 6.70 4.94
CA ARG A 156 -22.86 5.25 5.07
C ARG A 156 -21.69 4.67 5.86
N ILE A 157 -21.93 4.31 7.13
CA ILE A 157 -20.88 3.91 8.09
C ILE A 157 -20.37 2.47 7.91
N ALA A 158 -20.97 1.68 7.02
CA ALA A 158 -20.63 0.28 6.79
C ALA A 158 -20.58 -0.02 5.27
N ASP A 159 -19.91 0.84 4.50
CA ASP A 159 -19.86 0.76 3.05
C ASP A 159 -18.61 0.02 2.51
N SER A 160 -17.72 -0.43 3.41
CA SER A 160 -16.53 -1.24 3.09
C SER A 160 -16.28 -2.29 4.18
N ARG A 161 -15.46 -3.30 3.87
CA ARG A 161 -15.03 -4.31 4.85
C ARG A 161 -13.81 -3.86 5.67
N TRP A 162 -13.15 -2.76 5.28
CA TRP A 162 -11.98 -2.17 5.93
C TRP A 162 -12.17 -0.67 6.13
N TYR A 163 -11.29 -0.04 6.89
CA TYR A 163 -11.27 1.40 7.08
C TYR A 163 -10.90 2.13 5.78
N THR A 164 -11.73 3.08 5.40
CA THR A 164 -11.59 3.81 4.14
C THR A 164 -11.05 5.23 4.31
N GLY A 165 -11.15 5.77 5.53
CA GLY A 165 -11.01 7.20 5.76
C GLY A 165 -12.17 8.00 5.20
N SER A 166 -12.14 9.32 5.36
CA SER A 166 -13.16 10.25 4.87
C SER A 166 -12.54 11.59 4.48
N GLY A 167 -12.86 12.09 3.30
CA GLY A 167 -12.43 13.41 2.88
C GLY A 167 -11.49 13.44 1.68
N ILE A 168 -10.80 14.55 1.52
CA ILE A 168 -9.74 14.72 0.51
C ILE A 168 -8.45 14.13 1.11
N TYR A 169 -8.29 12.82 1.00
CA TYR A 169 -7.24 12.06 1.70
C TYR A 169 -5.97 11.81 0.88
N ARG A 170 -5.92 12.35 -0.34
CA ARG A 170 -4.74 12.36 -1.24
C ARG A 170 -4.51 13.76 -1.79
N ASP A 171 -3.40 13.97 -2.49
CA ASP A 171 -3.00 15.28 -3.00
C ASP A 171 -4.00 15.88 -3.99
N VAL A 172 -4.03 17.22 -4.01
CA VAL A 172 -4.81 18.04 -4.95
C VAL A 172 -3.85 18.89 -5.77
N TRP A 173 -4.12 19.02 -7.08
CA TRP A 173 -3.28 19.75 -8.01
C TRP A 173 -4.09 20.75 -8.83
N LEU A 174 -3.66 22.01 -8.85
CA LEU A 174 -4.11 23.01 -9.79
C LEU A 174 -3.27 22.89 -11.07
N VAL A 175 -3.92 22.62 -12.19
CA VAL A 175 -3.25 22.46 -13.49
C VAL A 175 -3.64 23.59 -14.42
N ARG A 176 -2.63 24.28 -14.97
CA ARG A 176 -2.84 25.35 -15.96
C ARG A 176 -2.15 24.95 -17.27
N ALA A 177 -2.88 25.03 -18.37
CA ALA A 177 -2.39 24.57 -19.67
C ALA A 177 -2.63 25.57 -20.80
N PRO A 178 -1.83 25.53 -21.86
CA PRO A 178 -2.09 26.22 -23.12
C PRO A 178 -3.26 25.57 -23.86
N LYS A 179 -3.80 26.24 -24.89
CA LYS A 179 -4.94 25.73 -25.66
C LYS A 179 -4.67 24.44 -26.43
N VAL A 180 -3.40 24.20 -26.77
CA VAL A 180 -2.92 22.94 -27.30
C VAL A 180 -1.91 22.40 -26.29
N HIS A 181 -2.14 21.20 -25.79
CA HIS A 181 -1.31 20.60 -24.76
C HIS A 181 -1.25 19.08 -24.93
N LEU A 182 -0.38 18.41 -24.20
CA LEU A 182 -0.38 16.96 -24.11
C LEU A 182 -1.65 16.48 -23.42
N ALA A 183 -2.21 15.35 -23.83
CA ALA A 183 -3.41 14.83 -23.18
C ALA A 183 -3.09 14.22 -21.81
N GLN A 184 -4.01 14.33 -20.86
CA GLN A 184 -3.89 13.67 -19.55
C GLN A 184 -3.74 12.14 -19.74
N TRP A 185 -2.68 11.56 -19.15
CA TRP A 185 -2.28 10.16 -19.31
C TRP A 185 -2.08 9.73 -20.80
N GLY A 186 -1.82 10.70 -21.67
CA GLY A 186 -1.70 10.50 -23.10
C GLY A 186 -0.30 10.10 -23.58
N THR A 187 0.73 10.23 -22.73
CA THR A 187 2.09 9.75 -23.01
C THR A 187 2.26 8.36 -22.39
N THR A 188 2.54 7.36 -23.24
CA THR A 188 2.75 5.98 -22.77
C THR A 188 3.90 5.32 -23.50
N TYR A 189 4.48 4.28 -22.91
CA TYR A 189 5.51 3.49 -23.54
C TYR A 189 5.23 1.99 -23.41
N ARG A 190 5.78 1.21 -24.34
CA ARG A 190 5.86 -0.25 -24.24
C ARG A 190 7.18 -0.74 -24.83
N LEU A 191 7.74 -1.75 -24.21
CA LEU A 191 8.87 -2.47 -24.75
C LEU A 191 8.38 -3.29 -25.97
N LYS A 192 8.92 -2.98 -27.16
CA LYS A 192 8.60 -3.72 -28.39
C LYS A 192 9.44 -4.99 -28.48
N GLN A 193 10.74 -4.83 -28.24
CA GLN A 193 11.69 -5.93 -28.35
C GLN A 193 12.95 -5.65 -27.54
N MET A 194 13.50 -6.69 -26.92
CA MET A 194 14.89 -6.76 -26.46
C MET A 194 15.68 -7.51 -27.51
N ASN A 195 16.71 -6.90 -28.05
CA ASN A 195 17.52 -7.47 -29.13
C ASN A 195 18.66 -8.33 -28.54
N GLU A 196 19.17 -9.26 -29.36
CA GLU A 196 20.26 -10.17 -28.97
C GLU A 196 21.58 -9.44 -28.70
N ASP A 197 21.81 -8.26 -29.32
CA ASP A 197 22.95 -7.41 -29.11
C ASP A 197 22.93 -6.57 -27.84
N GLY A 198 21.86 -6.73 -27.01
CA GLY A 198 21.67 -5.99 -25.76
C GLY A 198 20.97 -4.64 -25.93
N SER A 199 20.61 -4.25 -27.16
CA SER A 199 19.78 -3.06 -27.39
C SER A 199 18.29 -3.35 -27.16
N ALA A 200 17.47 -2.30 -27.10
CA ALA A 200 16.02 -2.43 -27.02
C ALA A 200 15.31 -1.44 -27.95
N ASP A 201 14.17 -1.88 -28.50
CA ASP A 201 13.25 -1.00 -29.19
C ASP A 201 12.02 -0.75 -28.31
N ILE A 202 11.70 0.53 -28.09
CA ILE A 202 10.50 0.93 -27.34
C ILE A 202 9.56 1.71 -28.27
N GLU A 203 8.28 1.47 -28.12
CA GLU A 203 7.24 2.27 -28.75
C GLU A 203 6.69 3.27 -27.74
N VAL A 204 6.59 4.52 -28.15
CA VAL A 204 6.06 5.64 -27.35
C VAL A 204 4.83 6.17 -28.07
N ASP A 205 3.67 6.08 -27.42
CA ASP A 205 2.45 6.71 -27.89
C ASP A 205 2.30 8.08 -27.21
N VAL A 206 1.99 9.10 -28.00
CA VAL A 206 1.76 10.46 -27.50
C VAL A 206 0.45 10.99 -28.06
N ALA A 207 -0.44 11.40 -27.16
CA ALA A 207 -1.68 12.08 -27.51
C ALA A 207 -1.57 13.58 -27.20
N VAL A 208 -2.04 14.42 -28.14
CA VAL A 208 -2.09 15.89 -28.03
C VAL A 208 -3.52 16.36 -28.12
N ASP A 209 -3.96 17.20 -27.18
CA ASP A 209 -5.28 17.80 -27.18
C ASP A 209 -5.29 19.13 -27.95
N PHE A 210 -6.03 19.16 -29.05
CA PHE A 210 -6.26 20.34 -29.87
C PHE A 210 -7.67 20.94 -29.69
N SER A 211 -8.50 20.40 -28.83
CA SER A 211 -9.94 20.72 -28.73
C SER A 211 -10.22 22.19 -28.47
N ALA A 212 -9.42 22.86 -27.65
CA ALA A 212 -9.56 24.26 -27.29
C ALA A 212 -8.96 25.24 -28.34
N ALA A 213 -8.29 24.74 -29.38
CA ALA A 213 -7.67 25.58 -30.41
C ALA A 213 -8.66 26.19 -31.43
N GLY A 214 -9.89 25.65 -31.50
CA GLY A 214 -10.99 26.11 -32.38
C GLY A 214 -10.86 25.67 -33.82
N LYS A 215 -11.99 25.28 -34.45
CA LYS A 215 -12.07 24.74 -35.83
C LYS A 215 -11.63 25.71 -36.95
N LYS A 216 -11.36 27.00 -36.68
CA LYS A 216 -10.97 28.01 -37.69
C LYS A 216 -9.46 28.12 -37.91
N SER A 217 -8.62 27.33 -37.23
CA SER A 217 -7.15 27.44 -37.27
C SER A 217 -6.46 26.59 -38.35
N THR A 218 -7.18 25.89 -39.25
CA THR A 218 -6.60 24.90 -40.17
C THR A 218 -5.75 25.51 -41.33
N LYS A 219 -5.64 26.82 -41.48
CA LYS A 219 -4.89 27.45 -42.58
C LYS A 219 -3.64 28.25 -42.18
N LYS A 220 -3.30 28.40 -40.90
CA LYS A 220 -2.09 29.09 -40.43
C LYS A 220 -1.64 28.67 -39.02
N GLN A 221 -1.88 27.44 -38.58
CA GLN A 221 -1.12 26.93 -37.45
C GLN A 221 0.30 26.68 -37.89
N ALA A 222 1.29 27.37 -37.29
CA ALA A 222 2.66 26.97 -37.39
C ALA A 222 2.72 25.48 -37.02
N ALA A 223 3.39 24.68 -37.84
CA ALA A 223 3.52 23.25 -37.57
C ALA A 223 4.04 23.09 -36.15
N MET A 224 3.29 22.37 -35.31
CA MET A 224 3.74 22.03 -33.94
C MET A 224 4.61 20.80 -34.03
N MET A 225 5.69 20.79 -33.26
CA MET A 225 6.64 19.69 -33.23
C MET A 225 6.59 18.99 -31.88
N LEU A 226 6.67 17.67 -31.91
CA LEU A 226 6.90 16.83 -30.76
C LEU A 226 8.37 16.39 -30.74
N ASN A 227 9.05 16.64 -29.62
CA ASN A 227 10.39 16.15 -29.33
C ASN A 227 10.29 15.11 -28.20
N VAL A 228 10.66 13.89 -28.49
CA VAL A 228 10.66 12.79 -27.51
C VAL A 228 12.11 12.42 -27.22
N THR A 229 12.52 12.56 -25.96
CA THR A 229 13.89 12.31 -25.51
C THR A 229 13.91 11.32 -24.36
N LEU A 230 14.68 10.24 -24.51
CA LEU A 230 14.96 9.29 -23.44
C LEU A 230 16.33 9.57 -22.84
N ARG A 231 16.40 9.69 -21.52
CA ARG A 231 17.63 9.89 -20.75
C ARG A 231 17.86 8.74 -19.78
N ASP A 232 19.13 8.40 -19.55
CA ASP A 232 19.51 7.43 -18.53
C ASP A 232 19.42 8.03 -17.11
N ALA A 233 19.73 7.21 -16.09
CA ALA A 233 19.70 7.65 -14.69
C ALA A 233 20.72 8.77 -14.39
N GLU A 234 21.78 8.89 -15.18
CA GLU A 234 22.78 9.95 -15.08
C GLU A 234 22.40 11.22 -15.88
N GLY A 235 21.22 11.24 -16.51
CA GLY A 235 20.68 12.36 -17.28
C GLY A 235 21.23 12.45 -18.73
N ARG A 236 22.02 11.49 -19.18
CA ARG A 236 22.58 11.47 -20.55
C ARG A 236 21.50 11.05 -21.54
N LYS A 237 21.43 11.74 -22.68
CA LYS A 237 20.50 11.39 -23.75
C LYS A 237 20.93 10.06 -24.41
N VAL A 238 20.05 9.06 -24.37
CA VAL A 238 20.30 7.72 -24.95
C VAL A 238 19.53 7.49 -26.25
N ALA A 239 18.37 8.13 -26.40
CA ALA A 239 17.62 8.11 -27.65
C ALA A 239 16.76 9.39 -27.77
N ALA A 240 16.48 9.82 -28.99
CA ALA A 240 15.56 10.92 -29.25
C ALA A 240 14.91 10.78 -30.61
N LYS A 241 13.72 11.34 -30.77
CA LYS A 241 13.01 11.45 -32.05
C LYS A 241 12.13 12.69 -32.06
N ALA A 242 12.02 13.34 -33.17
CA ALA A 242 11.13 14.46 -33.40
C ALA A 242 10.15 14.15 -34.54
N CYS A 243 8.95 14.69 -34.47
CA CYS A 243 7.94 14.61 -35.54
C CYS A 243 6.95 15.77 -35.45
N GLU A 244 6.20 16.00 -36.51
CA GLU A 244 5.05 16.90 -36.47
C GLU A 244 3.98 16.37 -35.47
N ALA A 245 3.43 17.25 -34.63
CA ALA A 245 2.42 16.87 -33.63
C ALA A 245 1.08 16.58 -34.29
N ARG A 246 0.44 15.49 -33.88
CA ARG A 246 -0.91 15.04 -34.27
C ARG A 246 -1.73 14.71 -33.01
N GLU A 247 -3.03 14.49 -33.19
CA GLU A 247 -3.88 14.07 -32.06
C GLU A 247 -3.38 12.79 -31.38
N LEU A 248 -2.88 11.83 -32.17
CA LEU A 248 -2.23 10.61 -31.68
C LEU A 248 -1.12 10.20 -32.63
N GLN A 249 0.06 9.86 -32.12
CA GLN A 249 1.16 9.28 -32.88
C GLN A 249 1.94 8.28 -32.06
N THR A 250 2.51 7.29 -32.75
CA THR A 250 3.43 6.29 -32.19
C THR A 250 4.82 6.51 -32.75
N LEU A 251 5.79 6.56 -31.86
CA LEU A 251 7.21 6.72 -32.19
C LEU A 251 7.99 5.49 -31.70
N THR A 252 8.93 4.99 -32.51
CA THR A 252 9.86 3.96 -32.06
C THR A 252 11.19 4.61 -31.71
N LEU A 253 11.71 4.37 -30.50
CA LEU A 253 13.05 4.74 -30.06
C LEU A 253 13.90 3.48 -29.94
N HIS A 254 15.14 3.57 -30.46
CA HIS A 254 16.15 2.52 -30.29
C HIS A 254 17.09 2.90 -29.15
N VAL A 255 17.23 2.00 -28.16
CA VAL A 255 18.03 2.20 -26.94
C VAL A 255 19.24 1.27 -27.02
N PRO A 256 20.43 1.76 -27.34
CA PRO A 256 21.65 0.96 -27.30
C PRO A 256 22.01 0.65 -25.84
N ASP A 257 22.65 -0.49 -25.59
CA ASP A 257 23.07 -0.93 -24.23
C ASP A 257 21.93 -0.82 -23.18
N ALA A 258 20.77 -1.37 -23.50
CA ALA A 258 19.57 -1.22 -22.72
C ALA A 258 19.67 -1.90 -21.34
N LYS A 259 19.57 -1.10 -20.27
CA LYS A 259 19.55 -1.59 -18.89
C LYS A 259 18.13 -2.00 -18.53
N ARG A 260 17.99 -3.19 -17.96
CA ARG A 260 16.69 -3.73 -17.55
C ARG A 260 16.32 -3.28 -16.13
N TRP A 261 15.03 -3.06 -15.92
CA TRP A 261 14.45 -2.93 -14.59
C TRP A 261 14.26 -4.32 -14.00
N ASP A 262 14.72 -4.53 -12.78
CA ASP A 262 14.46 -5.74 -12.01
C ASP A 262 14.34 -5.44 -10.49
N LEU A 263 14.09 -6.46 -9.68
CA LEU A 263 13.85 -6.32 -8.24
C LEU A 263 15.09 -5.94 -7.42
N LYS A 264 16.30 -6.24 -7.92
CA LYS A 264 17.58 -5.92 -7.27
C LYS A 264 18.19 -4.63 -7.82
N HIS A 265 17.98 -4.37 -9.11
CA HIS A 265 18.49 -3.21 -9.84
C HIS A 265 17.33 -2.54 -10.58
N PRO A 266 16.48 -1.77 -9.87
CA PRO A 266 15.29 -1.15 -10.46
C PRO A 266 15.66 0.07 -11.31
N TYR A 267 16.32 -0.18 -12.45
CA TYR A 267 16.83 0.86 -13.33
C TYR A 267 15.72 1.58 -14.08
N LEU A 268 15.66 2.91 -13.93
CA LEU A 268 14.66 3.76 -14.55
C LEU A 268 15.32 4.79 -15.47
N TYR A 269 14.83 4.85 -16.70
CA TYR A 269 15.06 5.96 -17.62
C TYR A 269 14.03 7.07 -17.39
N LYS A 270 14.32 8.29 -17.87
CA LYS A 270 13.40 9.42 -17.93
C LYS A 270 13.04 9.69 -19.39
N LEU A 271 11.77 9.53 -19.75
CA LEU A 271 11.22 9.89 -21.05
C LEU A 271 10.56 11.25 -20.95
N THR A 272 11.10 12.23 -21.67
CA THR A 272 10.52 13.58 -21.75
C THR A 272 9.91 13.78 -23.14
N VAL A 273 8.66 14.24 -23.15
CA VAL A 273 7.94 14.65 -24.36
C VAL A 273 7.72 16.16 -24.29
N GLU A 274 8.19 16.89 -25.30
CA GLU A 274 8.04 18.35 -25.41
C GLU A 274 7.23 18.68 -26.64
N LEU A 275 6.20 19.50 -26.48
CA LEU A 275 5.43 20.13 -27.56
C LEU A 275 5.95 21.54 -27.77
N SER A 276 6.35 21.89 -28.99
CA SER A 276 6.92 23.19 -29.34
C SER A 276 6.25 23.81 -30.58
N ALA A 277 6.30 25.15 -30.68
CA ALA A 277 5.87 25.87 -31.86
C ALA A 277 7.07 26.19 -32.75
N GLY A 278 6.98 25.95 -34.07
CA GLY A 278 7.98 26.38 -35.08
C GLY A 278 8.61 25.24 -35.85
N ASN A 279 9.12 25.58 -37.06
CA ASN A 279 9.82 24.66 -37.95
C ASN A 279 11.32 24.63 -37.59
N THR A 280 11.73 23.75 -36.71
CA THR A 280 13.14 23.43 -36.58
C THR A 280 13.34 21.92 -36.66
N ILE A 281 13.38 21.44 -37.90
CA ILE A 281 14.13 20.23 -38.23
C ILE A 281 15.53 20.75 -38.57
N ASP A 282 16.35 21.06 -37.59
CA ASP A 282 17.78 21.26 -37.84
C ASP A 282 18.56 20.53 -36.73
N THR A 283 19.27 19.52 -37.24
CA THR A 283 20.43 18.82 -36.68
C THR A 283 20.70 18.94 -35.17
N ILE A 284 20.83 17.79 -34.59
CA ILE A 284 21.12 17.35 -33.22
C ILE A 284 22.05 18.25 -32.35
N ASP A 285 22.70 19.28 -32.94
CA ASP A 285 23.76 20.04 -32.25
C ASP A 285 23.56 21.57 -32.13
N SER A 286 22.48 22.17 -32.58
CA SER A 286 22.24 23.61 -32.39
C SER A 286 21.28 23.90 -31.22
N ILE A 287 21.83 24.56 -30.20
CA ILE A 287 21.09 25.15 -29.06
C ILE A 287 20.41 26.44 -29.55
N GLU A 288 19.34 26.32 -30.32
CA GLU A 288 18.37 27.41 -30.44
C GLU A 288 17.25 27.21 -29.42
N THR A 289 16.83 28.29 -28.79
CA THR A 289 15.83 28.32 -27.73
C THR A 289 14.48 27.83 -28.28
N ILE A 290 14.23 26.55 -28.15
CA ILE A 290 12.93 25.95 -28.48
C ILE A 290 11.92 26.53 -27.48
N HIS A 291 10.92 27.28 -27.94
CA HIS A 291 9.83 27.70 -27.09
C HIS A 291 8.91 26.48 -26.83
N SER A 292 9.18 25.77 -25.75
CA SER A 292 8.32 24.70 -25.26
C SER A 292 6.95 25.26 -24.90
N ILE A 293 5.90 24.70 -25.50
CA ILE A 293 4.50 25.04 -25.22
C ILE A 293 3.99 24.20 -24.04
N ASP A 294 4.33 22.92 -24.05
CA ASP A 294 3.93 21.95 -23.02
C ASP A 294 4.94 20.81 -22.91
N GLN A 295 5.04 20.19 -21.74
CA GLN A 295 6.01 19.14 -21.48
C GLN A 295 5.46 18.11 -20.49
N ALA A 296 5.76 16.83 -20.72
CA ALA A 296 5.55 15.76 -19.77
C ALA A 296 6.82 14.90 -19.63
N THR A 297 7.06 14.37 -18.43
CA THR A 297 8.15 13.43 -18.17
C THR A 297 7.59 12.21 -17.41
N ILE A 298 7.93 11.01 -17.88
CA ILE A 298 7.57 9.75 -17.25
C ILE A 298 8.80 8.88 -17.00
N ASN A 299 8.69 7.99 -16.01
CA ASN A 299 9.69 6.94 -15.77
C ASN A 299 9.49 5.81 -16.77
N VAL A 300 10.60 5.21 -17.21
CA VAL A 300 10.59 4.06 -18.12
C VAL A 300 11.48 2.96 -17.57
N GLY A 301 10.90 1.82 -17.26
CA GLY A 301 11.63 0.61 -16.84
C GLY A 301 11.49 -0.50 -17.90
N LEU A 302 12.60 -0.92 -18.47
CA LEU A 302 12.62 -1.94 -19.55
C LEU A 302 12.64 -3.33 -18.93
N ARG A 303 11.61 -4.13 -19.15
CA ARG A 303 11.49 -5.48 -18.63
C ARG A 303 10.62 -6.38 -19.51
N THR A 304 10.82 -7.68 -19.39
CA THR A 304 9.95 -8.68 -19.99
C THR A 304 9.24 -9.49 -18.90
N LEU A 305 7.97 -9.79 -19.12
CA LEU A 305 7.15 -10.65 -18.26
C LEU A 305 6.78 -11.90 -19.06
N GLN A 306 6.89 -13.07 -18.43
CA GLN A 306 6.49 -14.32 -19.03
C GLN A 306 5.70 -15.14 -18.01
N PHE A 307 4.59 -15.70 -18.44
CA PHE A 307 3.72 -16.54 -17.64
C PHE A 307 3.54 -17.86 -18.37
N ASP A 308 3.64 -18.96 -17.65
CA ASP A 308 3.57 -20.31 -18.19
C ASP A 308 2.83 -21.22 -17.21
N PRO A 309 1.90 -22.09 -17.67
CA PRO A 309 1.11 -22.94 -16.80
C PRO A 309 1.94 -23.96 -16.02
N ASP A 310 3.08 -24.42 -16.54
CA ASP A 310 3.91 -25.45 -15.92
C ASP A 310 5.08 -24.87 -15.12
N HIS A 311 5.66 -23.71 -15.56
CA HIS A 311 6.85 -23.08 -14.96
C HIS A 311 6.52 -21.83 -14.15
N GLY A 312 5.31 -21.30 -14.23
CA GLY A 312 4.82 -20.16 -13.47
C GLY A 312 5.19 -18.79 -14.05
N PHE A 313 6.03 -18.00 -13.37
CA PHE A 313 6.35 -16.61 -13.73
C PHE A 313 7.84 -16.36 -13.90
N ALA A 314 8.22 -15.67 -14.97
CA ALA A 314 9.58 -15.20 -15.19
C ALA A 314 9.64 -13.68 -15.42
N LEU A 315 10.59 -13.03 -14.74
CA LEU A 315 10.99 -11.65 -14.96
C LEU A 315 12.31 -11.62 -15.72
N ASN A 316 12.35 -10.96 -16.87
CA ASN A 316 13.53 -10.88 -17.73
C ASN A 316 14.11 -12.26 -18.11
N GLY A 317 13.25 -13.25 -18.32
CA GLY A 317 13.62 -14.62 -18.66
C GLY A 317 14.11 -15.46 -17.49
N LYS A 318 14.08 -14.94 -16.24
CA LYS A 318 14.43 -15.69 -15.04
C LYS A 318 13.17 -16.14 -14.30
N TRP A 319 12.95 -17.45 -14.24
CA TRP A 319 11.87 -18.04 -13.46
C TRP A 319 12.05 -17.78 -11.96
N MET A 320 10.97 -17.40 -11.29
CA MET A 320 11.03 -17.02 -9.88
C MET A 320 9.68 -17.17 -9.18
N LYS A 321 9.73 -17.26 -7.85
CA LYS A 321 8.53 -17.21 -7.01
C LYS A 321 8.19 -15.76 -6.63
N VAL A 322 6.91 -15.41 -6.80
CA VAL A 322 6.35 -14.17 -6.27
C VAL A 322 6.06 -14.36 -4.79
N LYS A 323 6.74 -13.58 -3.95
CA LYS A 323 6.65 -13.55 -2.50
C LYS A 323 5.90 -12.27 -2.12
N GLY A 324 4.59 -12.29 -2.31
CA GLY A 324 3.73 -11.12 -2.22
C GLY A 324 3.05 -10.94 -0.86
N VAL A 325 2.63 -9.71 -0.61
CA VAL A 325 1.77 -9.33 0.52
C VAL A 325 0.62 -8.47 0.03
N CYS A 326 -0.55 -8.59 0.68
CA CYS A 326 -1.68 -7.69 0.49
C CYS A 326 -1.51 -6.44 1.37
N LEU A 327 -1.87 -5.25 0.86
CA LEU A 327 -1.83 -3.99 1.61
C LEU A 327 -3.10 -3.19 1.45
N HIS A 328 -3.66 -2.73 2.58
CA HIS A 328 -4.64 -1.63 2.62
C HIS A 328 -3.93 -0.27 2.66
N HIS A 329 -4.71 0.81 2.50
CA HIS A 329 -4.20 2.17 2.29
C HIS A 329 -4.07 3.02 3.56
N ASP A 330 -4.38 2.47 4.74
CA ASP A 330 -4.28 3.17 6.02
C ASP A 330 -2.91 2.99 6.71
N ALA A 331 -2.66 3.81 7.70
CA ALA A 331 -1.49 3.71 8.57
C ALA A 331 -1.84 4.03 10.04
N GLY A 332 -2.70 3.21 10.66
CA GLY A 332 -3.06 3.33 12.06
C GLY A 332 -3.58 4.73 12.42
N VAL A 333 -2.97 5.40 13.39
CA VAL A 333 -3.39 6.74 13.85
C VAL A 333 -3.32 7.84 12.79
N LEU A 334 -2.67 7.61 11.66
CA LEU A 334 -2.66 8.53 10.52
C LEU A 334 -3.88 8.37 9.60
N GLY A 335 -4.70 7.33 9.81
CA GLY A 335 -5.82 7.04 8.93
C GLY A 335 -5.39 6.77 7.50
N ALA A 336 -6.17 7.28 6.53
CA ALA A 336 -5.92 7.13 5.10
C ALA A 336 -5.05 8.24 4.49
N ALA A 337 -4.81 9.33 5.20
CA ALA A 337 -3.92 10.43 4.77
C ALA A 337 -2.45 10.11 5.08
N VAL A 338 -1.91 9.10 4.43
CA VAL A 338 -0.59 8.51 4.75
C VAL A 338 0.54 9.28 4.07
N PRO A 339 1.49 9.86 4.83
CA PRO A 339 2.66 10.53 4.28
C PRO A 339 3.58 9.60 3.49
N ARG A 340 4.30 10.16 2.51
CA ARG A 340 5.28 9.45 1.67
C ARG A 340 6.31 8.67 2.49
N GLU A 341 6.87 9.26 3.53
CA GLU A 341 7.91 8.67 4.38
C GLU A 341 7.44 7.39 5.09
N VAL A 342 6.15 7.34 5.45
CA VAL A 342 5.54 6.15 6.06
C VAL A 342 5.43 5.01 5.03
N TRP A 343 5.06 5.33 3.79
CA TRP A 343 5.08 4.38 2.67
C TRP A 343 6.48 3.88 2.37
N VAL A 344 7.48 4.77 2.30
CA VAL A 344 8.90 4.40 2.10
C VAL A 344 9.34 3.37 3.13
N ARG A 345 9.09 3.64 4.42
CA ARG A 345 9.48 2.73 5.50
C ARG A 345 8.74 1.39 5.38
N ARG A 346 7.45 1.40 5.11
CA ARG A 346 6.64 0.19 4.94
C ARG A 346 7.18 -0.70 3.83
N VAL A 347 7.41 -0.15 2.64
CA VAL A 347 7.94 -0.91 1.48
C VAL A 347 9.36 -1.43 1.77
N LYS A 348 10.24 -0.61 2.35
CA LYS A 348 11.59 -1.03 2.73
C LYS A 348 11.59 -2.17 3.75
N GLU A 349 10.73 -2.12 4.78
CA GLU A 349 10.62 -3.20 5.78
C GLU A 349 10.07 -4.50 5.19
N LEU A 350 9.06 -4.43 4.31
CA LEU A 350 8.54 -5.59 3.58
C LEU A 350 9.64 -6.21 2.69
N LYS A 351 10.38 -5.40 1.95
CA LYS A 351 11.48 -5.86 1.10
C LYS A 351 12.61 -6.52 1.91
N ARG A 352 12.99 -5.95 3.08
CA ARG A 352 13.95 -6.55 4.00
C ARG A 352 13.53 -7.92 4.54
N MET A 353 12.22 -8.22 4.55
CA MET A 353 11.70 -9.54 4.89
C MET A 353 11.72 -10.53 3.71
N GLY A 354 12.21 -10.13 2.53
CA GLY A 354 12.23 -10.92 1.32
C GLY A 354 10.94 -10.89 0.51
N ALA A 355 9.98 -10.02 0.84
CA ALA A 355 8.85 -9.74 -0.04
C ALA A 355 9.34 -9.07 -1.34
N ASN A 356 8.76 -9.45 -2.47
CA ASN A 356 9.10 -8.94 -3.78
C ASN A 356 7.88 -8.44 -4.58
N ALA A 357 6.68 -8.50 -3.99
CA ALA A 357 5.44 -8.05 -4.61
C ALA A 357 4.43 -7.51 -3.58
N ILE A 358 3.57 -6.61 -4.04
CA ILE A 358 2.45 -6.05 -3.29
C ILE A 358 1.17 -6.22 -4.12
N ARG A 359 0.09 -6.69 -3.49
CA ARG A 359 -1.28 -6.60 -4.01
C ARG A 359 -1.97 -5.42 -3.39
N MET A 360 -2.50 -4.53 -4.24
CA MET A 360 -3.24 -3.33 -3.83
C MET A 360 -4.67 -3.72 -3.44
N SER A 361 -4.86 -4.08 -2.17
CA SER A 361 -6.12 -4.62 -1.65
C SER A 361 -7.10 -3.51 -1.28
N HIS A 362 -8.30 -3.45 -1.79
CA HIS A 362 -8.83 -4.10 -3.01
C HIS A 362 -9.30 -2.97 -3.93
N ASN A 363 -8.41 -2.01 -4.21
CA ASN A 363 -8.67 -0.76 -4.93
C ASN A 363 -7.35 -0.08 -5.34
N PRO A 364 -7.39 0.86 -6.30
CA PRO A 364 -6.22 1.65 -6.66
C PRO A 364 -5.68 2.46 -5.47
N GLN A 365 -4.38 2.35 -5.22
CA GLN A 365 -3.71 3.00 -4.11
C GLN A 365 -3.24 4.43 -4.45
N ALA A 366 -2.61 5.10 -3.45
CA ALA A 366 -2.00 6.41 -3.65
C ALA A 366 -0.89 6.33 -4.72
N PRO A 367 -0.80 7.29 -5.67
CA PRO A 367 0.20 7.28 -6.74
C PRO A 367 1.64 7.11 -6.25
N VAL A 368 1.98 7.75 -5.14
CA VAL A 368 3.32 7.66 -4.53
C VAL A 368 3.77 6.22 -4.24
N LEU A 369 2.83 5.31 -3.94
CA LEU A 369 3.19 3.91 -3.65
C LEU A 369 3.69 3.17 -4.90
N TYR A 370 3.14 3.47 -6.08
CA TYR A 370 3.62 2.89 -7.35
C TYR A 370 5.00 3.44 -7.72
N ASP A 371 5.24 4.75 -7.56
CA ASP A 371 6.56 5.37 -7.77
C ASP A 371 7.63 4.74 -6.85
N LEU A 372 7.26 4.47 -5.59
CA LEU A 372 8.14 3.77 -4.64
C LEU A 372 8.39 2.32 -5.05
N CYS A 373 7.37 1.60 -5.53
CA CYS A 373 7.54 0.23 -6.03
C CYS A 373 8.45 0.19 -7.27
N ASP A 374 8.33 1.18 -8.18
CA ASP A 374 9.21 1.33 -9.33
C ASP A 374 10.67 1.54 -8.91
N SER A 375 10.90 2.49 -7.99
CA SER A 375 12.25 2.89 -7.56
C SER A 375 12.92 1.90 -6.61
N LEU A 376 12.15 1.19 -5.81
CA LEU A 376 12.66 0.20 -4.85
C LEU A 376 12.69 -1.23 -5.41
N GLY A 377 12.09 -1.48 -6.58
CA GLY A 377 12.03 -2.82 -7.19
C GLY A 377 11.07 -3.76 -6.45
N MET A 378 9.77 -3.46 -6.49
CA MET A 378 8.69 -4.31 -6.00
C MET A 378 7.69 -4.54 -7.12
N LEU A 379 7.26 -5.77 -7.37
CA LEU A 379 6.15 -6.05 -8.29
C LEU A 379 4.82 -5.58 -7.68
N VAL A 380 3.88 -5.21 -8.54
CA VAL A 380 2.55 -4.76 -8.13
C VAL A 380 1.46 -5.50 -8.89
N MET A 381 0.50 -6.07 -8.17
CA MET A 381 -0.81 -6.43 -8.71
C MET A 381 -1.77 -5.29 -8.35
N ASP A 382 -2.19 -4.54 -9.37
CA ASP A 382 -3.13 -3.45 -9.22
C ASP A 382 -4.57 -3.95 -9.36
N GLU A 383 -5.45 -3.58 -8.42
CA GLU A 383 -6.77 -4.19 -8.29
C GLU A 383 -7.89 -3.14 -8.39
N GLY A 384 -8.92 -3.44 -9.19
CA GLY A 384 -9.96 -2.48 -9.55
C GLY A 384 -11.09 -2.35 -8.54
N SER A 385 -11.50 -3.44 -7.88
CA SER A 385 -12.67 -3.41 -6.99
C SER A 385 -12.76 -4.63 -6.06
N ASP A 386 -13.45 -4.46 -4.92
CA ASP A 386 -13.82 -5.56 -4.01
C ASP A 386 -15.25 -6.08 -4.26
N GLU A 387 -16.12 -5.26 -4.82
CA GLU A 387 -17.55 -5.53 -4.92
C GLU A 387 -18.07 -5.15 -6.32
N TRP A 388 -19.00 -5.97 -6.84
CA TRP A 388 -19.63 -5.72 -8.15
C TRP A 388 -21.09 -5.30 -8.01
N GLU A 389 -21.97 -5.77 -8.90
CA GLU A 389 -23.38 -5.35 -9.03
C GLU A 389 -24.29 -5.67 -7.83
N PHE A 390 -23.84 -6.50 -6.89
CA PHE A 390 -24.55 -6.84 -5.66
C PHE A 390 -23.66 -6.63 -4.44
N PRO A 391 -24.25 -6.21 -3.30
CA PRO A 391 -23.49 -5.95 -2.09
C PRO A 391 -22.98 -7.22 -1.43
N LYS A 392 -21.76 -7.16 -0.91
CA LYS A 392 -21.21 -8.11 0.04
C LYS A 392 -21.63 -7.75 1.47
N ARG A 393 -21.55 -8.72 2.39
CA ARG A 393 -21.78 -8.47 3.82
C ARG A 393 -20.68 -7.61 4.43
N LYS A 394 -21.08 -6.57 5.19
CA LYS A 394 -20.20 -5.75 6.03
C LYS A 394 -20.66 -5.91 7.49
N TRP A 395 -19.77 -6.42 8.31
CA TRP A 395 -20.10 -6.75 9.69
C TRP A 395 -20.04 -5.51 10.60
N VAL A 396 -21.04 -5.28 11.41
CA VAL A 396 -21.18 -4.07 12.25
C VAL A 396 -20.71 -4.31 13.68
N GLU A 397 -20.99 -5.50 14.25
CA GLU A 397 -20.70 -5.81 15.65
C GLU A 397 -19.34 -6.49 15.87
N GLY A 398 -18.72 -6.96 14.82
CA GLY A 398 -17.47 -7.71 14.82
C GLY A 398 -17.40 -8.64 13.60
N TRP A 399 -16.22 -8.99 13.18
CA TRP A 399 -15.99 -9.84 12.01
C TRP A 399 -16.77 -11.15 12.10
N ASN A 400 -17.62 -11.43 11.11
CA ASN A 400 -18.54 -12.56 11.04
C ASN A 400 -19.53 -12.67 12.22
N GLN A 401 -19.94 -11.55 12.82
CA GLN A 401 -20.81 -11.51 13.97
C GLN A 401 -21.94 -10.49 13.83
N GLY A 402 -23.13 -10.85 14.33
CA GLY A 402 -24.30 -9.99 14.29
C GLY A 402 -25.00 -9.96 12.93
N THR A 403 -25.79 -8.91 12.71
CA THR A 403 -26.49 -8.65 11.44
C THR A 403 -25.58 -7.82 10.54
N PRO A 404 -25.29 -8.28 9.29
CA PRO A 404 -24.47 -7.50 8.39
C PRO A 404 -25.22 -6.31 7.78
N ALA A 405 -24.50 -5.23 7.50
CA ALA A 405 -24.93 -4.17 6.59
C ALA A 405 -24.60 -4.52 5.14
N TYR A 406 -25.23 -3.79 4.20
CA TYR A 406 -25.11 -4.02 2.76
C TYR A 406 -24.87 -2.73 1.97
N ASP A 407 -24.45 -1.63 2.62
CA ASP A 407 -23.98 -0.45 1.92
C ASP A 407 -22.71 -0.78 1.11
N GLY A 408 -22.39 -0.04 0.06
CA GLY A 408 -21.17 -0.30 -0.69
C GLY A 408 -21.10 0.38 -2.05
N SER A 409 -20.12 -0.04 -2.84
CA SER A 409 -19.89 0.49 -4.18
C SER A 409 -20.82 -0.11 -5.24
N TYR A 410 -21.54 -1.16 -4.93
CA TYR A 410 -22.48 -1.83 -5.84
C TYR A 410 -23.56 -0.88 -6.39
N ASP A 411 -23.97 0.14 -5.65
CA ASP A 411 -25.03 1.08 -6.02
C ASP A 411 -24.65 2.03 -7.18
N PHE A 412 -23.38 2.18 -7.47
CA PHE A 412 -22.88 2.93 -8.63
C PHE A 412 -22.07 2.07 -9.61
N PHE A 413 -21.95 0.75 -9.34
CA PHE A 413 -21.14 -0.18 -10.14
C PHE A 413 -21.48 -0.13 -11.61
N GLU A 414 -22.75 -0.30 -11.97
CA GLU A 414 -23.17 -0.43 -13.37
C GLU A 414 -22.87 0.82 -14.21
N GLU A 415 -22.98 2.01 -13.59
CA GLU A 415 -22.72 3.29 -14.26
C GLU A 415 -21.22 3.60 -14.36
N TRP A 416 -20.41 3.20 -13.35
CA TRP A 416 -19.06 3.73 -13.17
C TRP A 416 -17.92 2.75 -13.36
N ILE A 417 -18.15 1.43 -13.26
CA ILE A 417 -17.04 0.46 -13.23
C ILE A 417 -16.12 0.54 -14.46
N ASP A 418 -16.69 0.68 -15.67
CA ASP A 418 -15.89 0.73 -16.90
C ASP A 418 -14.98 1.97 -16.92
N ARG A 419 -15.48 3.10 -16.45
CA ARG A 419 -14.72 4.34 -16.33
C ARG A 419 -13.68 4.25 -15.22
N ASP A 420 -14.04 3.72 -14.06
CA ASP A 420 -13.15 3.61 -12.91
C ASP A 420 -11.95 2.72 -13.22
N VAL A 421 -12.20 1.56 -13.83
CA VAL A 421 -11.13 0.65 -14.26
C VAL A 421 -10.30 1.25 -15.40
N ALA A 422 -10.94 1.94 -16.35
CA ALA A 422 -10.21 2.61 -17.43
C ALA A 422 -9.27 3.71 -16.90
N ASP A 423 -9.75 4.52 -15.93
CA ASP A 423 -8.95 5.59 -15.31
C ASP A 423 -7.79 5.01 -14.48
N MET A 424 -8.00 3.91 -13.73
CA MET A 424 -6.94 3.17 -13.05
C MET A 424 -5.86 2.73 -14.04
N VAL A 425 -6.22 2.00 -15.08
CA VAL A 425 -5.24 1.47 -16.05
C VAL A 425 -4.51 2.60 -16.79
N ARG A 426 -5.21 3.68 -17.22
CA ARG A 426 -4.58 4.83 -17.87
C ARG A 426 -3.59 5.54 -16.97
N ARG A 427 -3.94 5.72 -15.69
CA ARG A 427 -3.07 6.36 -14.69
C ARG A 427 -1.79 5.55 -14.49
N ASP A 428 -1.93 4.23 -14.33
CA ASP A 428 -0.85 3.41 -13.76
C ASP A 428 -0.05 2.60 -14.79
N ARG A 429 -0.51 2.49 -16.05
CA ARG A 429 0.13 1.65 -17.09
C ARG A 429 1.60 1.96 -17.39
N ASN A 430 2.11 3.13 -17.02
CA ASN A 430 3.52 3.49 -17.20
C ASN A 430 4.44 2.97 -16.10
N HIS A 431 3.88 2.41 -14.99
CA HIS A 431 4.69 1.86 -13.91
C HIS A 431 5.28 0.49 -14.28
N PRO A 432 6.61 0.33 -14.35
CA PRO A 432 7.24 -0.96 -14.63
C PRO A 432 7.01 -1.99 -13.51
N CYS A 433 6.72 -1.57 -12.30
CA CYS A 433 6.42 -2.46 -11.18
C CYS A 433 5.12 -3.26 -11.39
N ILE A 434 4.13 -2.73 -12.11
CA ILE A 434 2.86 -3.44 -12.33
C ILE A 434 3.09 -4.61 -13.27
N PHE A 435 2.72 -5.82 -12.83
CA PHE A 435 2.85 -7.05 -13.62
C PHE A 435 1.52 -7.77 -13.87
N LEU A 436 0.46 -7.44 -13.10
CA LEU A 436 -0.90 -7.96 -13.21
C LEU A 436 -1.94 -6.86 -12.99
N TRP A 437 -3.02 -6.91 -13.77
CA TRP A 437 -4.26 -6.15 -13.56
C TRP A 437 -5.34 -7.06 -13.00
N SER A 438 -5.91 -6.76 -11.84
CA SER A 438 -6.95 -7.57 -11.21
C SER A 438 -8.33 -6.94 -11.41
N VAL A 439 -9.29 -7.75 -11.90
CA VAL A 439 -10.68 -7.31 -12.12
C VAL A 439 -11.49 -7.21 -10.83
N GLY A 440 -11.07 -7.90 -9.77
CA GLY A 440 -11.76 -7.82 -8.48
C GLY A 440 -11.38 -8.91 -7.49
N ASN A 441 -11.79 -8.69 -6.23
CA ASN A 441 -11.55 -9.53 -5.08
C ASN A 441 -12.80 -10.31 -4.66
N GLU A 442 -12.73 -11.64 -4.51
CA GLU A 442 -13.73 -12.49 -3.86
C GLU A 442 -15.18 -12.21 -4.29
N VAL A 443 -15.38 -11.78 -5.52
CA VAL A 443 -16.73 -11.50 -6.06
C VAL A 443 -17.57 -12.77 -6.21
N ASP A 444 -16.92 -13.92 -6.21
CA ASP A 444 -17.44 -15.26 -6.27
C ASP A 444 -17.59 -15.94 -4.90
N TYR A 445 -17.60 -15.16 -3.80
CA TYR A 445 -17.77 -15.73 -2.47
C TYR A 445 -19.13 -16.47 -2.39
N PRO A 446 -19.17 -17.78 -2.09
CA PRO A 446 -20.41 -18.55 -2.15
C PRO A 446 -21.50 -18.01 -1.25
N ASN A 447 -22.67 -17.75 -1.85
CA ASN A 447 -23.82 -17.14 -1.17
C ASN A 447 -23.58 -15.74 -0.59
N ASP A 448 -22.58 -15.00 -1.11
CA ASP A 448 -22.29 -13.62 -0.75
C ASP A 448 -21.81 -12.79 -1.98
N PRO A 449 -22.68 -12.42 -2.94
CA PRO A 449 -24.12 -12.76 -2.98
C PRO A 449 -24.50 -13.96 -3.87
N TYR A 450 -23.62 -14.45 -4.72
CA TYR A 450 -23.95 -15.40 -5.79
C TYR A 450 -24.04 -16.86 -5.31
N SER A 451 -24.89 -17.65 -5.98
CA SER A 451 -25.07 -19.08 -5.69
C SER A 451 -25.11 -19.93 -6.96
N HIS A 452 -24.74 -21.21 -6.83
CA HIS A 452 -24.75 -22.19 -7.91
C HIS A 452 -25.13 -23.57 -7.37
N PRO A 453 -25.85 -24.44 -8.13
CA PRO A 453 -26.24 -25.80 -7.72
C PRO A 453 -25.07 -26.69 -7.29
N VAL A 454 -23.84 -26.44 -7.77
CA VAL A 454 -22.63 -27.17 -7.33
C VAL A 454 -22.35 -27.08 -5.82
N LEU A 455 -22.92 -26.10 -5.15
CA LEU A 455 -22.77 -25.92 -3.70
C LEU A 455 -23.59 -26.93 -2.88
N ASP A 456 -24.54 -27.67 -3.51
CA ASP A 456 -25.26 -28.74 -2.84
C ASP A 456 -24.34 -29.97 -2.60
N GLY A 457 -24.66 -30.74 -1.55
CA GLY A 457 -23.95 -31.98 -1.24
C GLY A 457 -22.61 -31.84 -0.54
N GLY A 458 -22.30 -30.68 0.03
CA GLY A 458 -21.08 -30.45 0.83
C GLY A 458 -19.77 -30.39 0.01
N ASN A 459 -19.87 -30.29 -1.32
CA ASN A 459 -18.72 -30.16 -2.23
C ASN A 459 -18.08 -28.75 -2.22
N ALA A 460 -18.53 -27.87 -1.34
CA ALA A 460 -17.91 -26.58 -1.15
C ALA A 460 -16.51 -26.79 -0.55
N ALA A 461 -15.49 -26.80 -1.38
CA ALA A 461 -14.07 -26.76 -0.96
C ALA A 461 -13.71 -25.41 -0.28
N ILE A 462 -14.68 -24.81 0.40
CA ILE A 462 -14.56 -23.54 1.08
C ILE A 462 -14.32 -23.83 2.54
N ASN A 463 -13.25 -23.28 3.08
CA ASN A 463 -12.92 -23.35 4.51
C ASN A 463 -13.93 -22.64 5.43
N GLN A 464 -15.07 -22.15 4.90
CA GLN A 464 -16.10 -21.46 5.67
C GLN A 464 -17.47 -22.13 5.52
N PRO A 465 -17.80 -23.10 6.36
CA PRO A 465 -19.06 -23.87 6.27
C PRO A 465 -20.33 -23.04 6.55
N MET A 466 -20.20 -21.78 7.02
CA MET A 466 -21.33 -20.91 7.37
C MET A 466 -22.20 -20.46 6.18
N PHE A 467 -21.73 -20.64 4.95
CA PHE A 467 -22.43 -20.22 3.72
C PHE A 467 -23.11 -21.38 2.99
N GLY A 468 -23.17 -22.56 3.59
CA GLY A 468 -23.51 -23.86 2.98
C GLY A 468 -24.75 -23.95 2.13
N GLY A 469 -24.68 -24.83 1.10
CA GLY A 469 -25.78 -25.25 0.22
C GLY A 469 -26.14 -24.24 -0.87
N TYR A 470 -26.83 -24.74 -1.88
CA TYR A 470 -27.39 -23.91 -2.96
C TYR A 470 -28.58 -23.08 -2.48
N LYS A 471 -28.62 -21.82 -2.89
CA LYS A 471 -29.71 -20.87 -2.61
C LYS A 471 -30.36 -20.43 -3.93
N PRO A 472 -31.50 -21.05 -4.32
CA PRO A 472 -32.13 -20.79 -5.61
C PRO A 472 -32.65 -19.35 -5.78
N ASP A 473 -32.90 -18.65 -4.68
CA ASP A 473 -33.35 -17.24 -4.68
C ASP A 473 -32.19 -16.23 -4.72
N ALA A 474 -30.94 -16.69 -4.63
CA ALA A 474 -29.76 -15.81 -4.75
C ALA A 474 -29.41 -15.55 -6.24
N PRO A 475 -28.65 -14.47 -6.53
CA PRO A 475 -28.17 -14.24 -7.89
C PRO A 475 -27.35 -15.43 -8.42
N HIS A 476 -27.60 -15.80 -9.70
CA HIS A 476 -26.89 -16.90 -10.34
C HIS A 476 -25.42 -16.58 -10.60
N ALA A 477 -24.51 -17.51 -10.28
CA ALA A 477 -23.07 -17.34 -10.40
C ALA A 477 -22.57 -17.13 -11.86
N GLU A 478 -23.31 -17.55 -12.89
CA GLU A 478 -22.96 -17.29 -14.30
C GLU A 478 -22.83 -15.80 -14.66
N ARG A 479 -23.44 -14.93 -13.86
CA ARG A 479 -23.30 -13.46 -14.01
C ARG A 479 -21.87 -13.01 -13.81
N ILE A 480 -21.12 -13.66 -12.90
CA ILE A 480 -19.72 -13.34 -12.57
C ILE A 480 -18.85 -13.39 -13.82
N GLY A 481 -18.98 -14.46 -14.62
CA GLY A 481 -18.21 -14.63 -15.85
C GLY A 481 -18.47 -13.51 -16.89
N LYS A 482 -19.73 -13.07 -17.01
CA LYS A 482 -20.10 -11.97 -17.93
C LYS A 482 -19.48 -10.64 -17.50
N ILE A 483 -19.53 -10.34 -16.20
CA ILE A 483 -18.97 -9.11 -15.65
C ILE A 483 -17.44 -9.14 -15.76
N ALA A 484 -16.79 -10.26 -15.43
CA ALA A 484 -15.35 -10.43 -15.59
C ALA A 484 -14.90 -10.19 -17.04
N LYS A 485 -15.62 -10.73 -18.03
CA LYS A 485 -15.34 -10.47 -19.46
C LYS A 485 -15.45 -8.98 -19.82
N ARG A 486 -16.47 -8.28 -19.30
CA ARG A 486 -16.68 -6.83 -19.52
C ARG A 486 -15.48 -6.05 -18.96
N ILE A 487 -15.11 -6.25 -17.71
CA ILE A 487 -14.02 -5.52 -17.06
C ILE A 487 -12.66 -5.85 -17.72
N ALA A 488 -12.40 -7.13 -17.99
CA ALA A 488 -11.18 -7.54 -18.69
C ALA A 488 -11.06 -6.94 -20.10
N ALA A 489 -12.19 -6.78 -20.82
CA ALA A 489 -12.20 -6.11 -22.11
C ALA A 489 -11.84 -4.60 -22.01
N VAL A 490 -12.30 -3.91 -20.96
CA VAL A 490 -11.91 -2.52 -20.69
C VAL A 490 -10.40 -2.43 -20.46
N ILE A 491 -9.84 -3.28 -19.59
CA ILE A 491 -8.40 -3.31 -19.31
C ILE A 491 -7.62 -3.56 -20.62
N ARG A 492 -7.95 -4.61 -21.36
CA ARG A 492 -7.25 -5.00 -22.61
C ARG A 492 -7.39 -3.96 -23.72
N SER A 493 -8.43 -3.12 -23.70
CA SER A 493 -8.56 -2.01 -24.65
C SER A 493 -7.54 -0.89 -24.44
N ILE A 494 -6.92 -0.83 -23.26
CA ILE A 494 -5.99 0.22 -22.83
C ILE A 494 -4.56 -0.32 -22.71
N ASP A 495 -4.38 -1.51 -22.13
CA ASP A 495 -3.09 -2.16 -21.96
C ASP A 495 -3.17 -3.65 -22.30
N THR A 496 -2.43 -4.07 -23.32
CA THR A 496 -2.27 -5.46 -23.75
C THR A 496 -0.92 -6.06 -23.33
N SER A 497 -0.08 -5.28 -22.67
CA SER A 497 1.30 -5.69 -22.31
C SER A 497 1.38 -6.50 -21.03
N ARG A 498 0.29 -6.54 -20.26
CA ARG A 498 0.18 -7.25 -18.98
C ARG A 498 -1.07 -8.12 -18.96
N PRO A 499 -1.00 -9.32 -18.33
CA PRO A 499 -2.17 -10.17 -18.19
C PRO A 499 -3.18 -9.63 -17.18
N VAL A 500 -4.42 -10.04 -17.36
CA VAL A 500 -5.55 -9.76 -16.47
C VAL A 500 -5.75 -10.94 -15.53
N THR A 501 -5.98 -10.65 -14.25
CA THR A 501 -6.26 -11.64 -13.20
C THR A 501 -7.53 -11.31 -12.41
N GLY A 502 -7.91 -12.19 -11.51
CA GLY A 502 -8.94 -12.00 -10.49
C GLY A 502 -8.65 -12.90 -9.29
N ALA A 503 -9.16 -12.54 -8.13
CA ALA A 503 -8.94 -13.23 -6.87
C ALA A 503 -10.20 -14.03 -6.46
N LEU A 504 -10.17 -15.34 -6.70
CA LEU A 504 -11.30 -16.25 -6.54
C LEU A 504 -11.33 -16.85 -5.13
N ALA A 505 -12.42 -16.65 -4.40
CA ALA A 505 -12.69 -17.33 -3.13
C ALA A 505 -13.51 -18.62 -3.31
N GLY A 506 -14.46 -18.62 -4.23
CA GLY A 506 -15.35 -19.72 -4.56
C GLY A 506 -14.88 -20.55 -5.76
N VAL A 507 -13.63 -21.01 -5.77
CA VAL A 507 -13.00 -21.68 -6.93
C VAL A 507 -13.85 -22.81 -7.52
N VAL A 508 -14.49 -23.64 -6.69
CA VAL A 508 -15.35 -24.74 -7.14
C VAL A 508 -16.59 -24.20 -7.88
N MET A 509 -17.20 -23.15 -7.35
CA MET A 509 -18.33 -22.48 -8.00
C MET A 509 -17.91 -21.75 -9.27
N SER A 510 -16.80 -21.04 -9.22
CA SER A 510 -16.28 -20.30 -10.37
C SER A 510 -15.86 -21.20 -11.54
N ASN A 511 -15.40 -22.42 -11.26
CA ASN A 511 -15.09 -23.43 -12.30
C ASN A 511 -16.31 -23.87 -13.10
N GLU A 512 -17.54 -23.63 -12.62
CA GLU A 512 -18.78 -23.88 -13.33
C GLU A 512 -19.30 -22.64 -14.11
N THR A 513 -18.51 -21.55 -14.12
CA THR A 513 -18.83 -20.29 -14.80
C THR A 513 -17.72 -19.92 -15.81
N GLU A 514 -17.94 -18.88 -16.61
CA GLU A 514 -16.91 -18.37 -17.53
C GLU A 514 -15.89 -17.43 -16.84
N TYR A 515 -15.87 -17.34 -15.52
CA TYR A 515 -14.96 -16.39 -14.81
C TYR A 515 -13.50 -16.76 -14.98
N PRO A 516 -13.04 -17.99 -14.73
CA PRO A 516 -11.64 -18.34 -14.95
C PRO A 516 -11.16 -18.19 -16.40
N GLU A 517 -12.06 -18.38 -17.38
CA GLU A 517 -11.77 -18.23 -18.80
C GLU A 517 -11.79 -16.77 -19.29
N ALA A 518 -12.38 -15.85 -18.51
CA ALA A 518 -12.41 -14.42 -18.82
C ALA A 518 -11.07 -13.71 -18.57
N ILE A 519 -10.21 -14.31 -17.75
CA ILE A 519 -8.94 -13.78 -17.27
C ILE A 519 -7.76 -14.64 -17.72
N ASP A 520 -6.55 -14.06 -17.75
CA ASP A 520 -5.36 -14.74 -18.29
C ASP A 520 -4.63 -15.55 -17.22
N VAL A 521 -4.68 -15.11 -15.96
CA VAL A 521 -4.04 -15.71 -14.80
C VAL A 521 -5.05 -15.80 -13.66
N VAL A 522 -5.19 -16.94 -13.02
CA VAL A 522 -6.27 -17.20 -12.06
C VAL A 522 -5.73 -17.25 -10.64
N GLY A 523 -6.13 -16.26 -9.83
CA GLY A 523 -5.76 -16.17 -8.41
C GLY A 523 -6.72 -16.96 -7.53
N TYR A 524 -6.19 -17.71 -6.58
CA TYR A 524 -6.95 -18.51 -5.62
C TYR A 524 -6.77 -17.96 -4.21
N ASN A 525 -7.87 -17.64 -3.52
CA ASN A 525 -7.88 -17.21 -2.14
C ASN A 525 -8.10 -18.40 -1.20
N TYR A 526 -7.11 -18.74 -0.34
CA TYR A 526 -7.17 -19.78 0.71
C TYR A 526 -7.61 -21.17 0.25
N THR A 527 -7.35 -21.53 -1.01
CA THR A 527 -7.74 -22.81 -1.61
C THR A 527 -6.55 -23.56 -2.21
N GLU A 528 -5.44 -23.59 -1.48
CA GLU A 528 -4.18 -24.25 -1.87
C GLU A 528 -4.36 -25.74 -2.19
N ASN A 529 -5.38 -26.37 -1.61
CA ASN A 529 -5.76 -27.76 -1.84
C ASN A 529 -6.30 -28.00 -3.27
N ARG A 530 -6.63 -26.94 -4.02
CA ARG A 530 -7.10 -27.03 -5.40
C ARG A 530 -5.98 -26.94 -6.45
N TYR A 531 -4.80 -26.51 -6.09
CA TYR A 531 -3.73 -26.22 -7.05
C TYR A 531 -3.43 -27.38 -7.99
N ASP A 532 -3.13 -28.58 -7.46
CA ASP A 532 -2.81 -29.74 -8.29
C ASP A 532 -4.03 -30.28 -9.05
N ILE A 533 -5.19 -30.31 -8.37
CA ILE A 533 -6.45 -30.81 -8.95
C ILE A 533 -6.85 -29.99 -10.17
N ASP A 534 -6.75 -28.66 -10.05
CA ASP A 534 -7.18 -27.76 -11.11
C ASP A 534 -6.11 -27.61 -12.19
N HIS A 535 -4.82 -27.75 -11.85
CA HIS A 535 -3.75 -27.82 -12.85
C HIS A 535 -3.89 -29.08 -13.73
N GLU A 536 -4.21 -30.26 -13.16
CA GLU A 536 -4.48 -31.47 -13.91
C GLU A 536 -5.73 -31.34 -14.79
N LYS A 537 -6.82 -30.76 -14.25
CA LYS A 537 -8.09 -30.60 -14.96
C LYS A 537 -8.03 -29.53 -16.04
N TYR A 538 -7.27 -28.46 -15.81
CA TYR A 538 -7.16 -27.29 -16.68
C TYR A 538 -5.69 -26.98 -17.01
N PRO A 539 -4.99 -27.80 -17.81
CA PRO A 539 -3.53 -27.76 -17.97
C PRO A 539 -3.00 -26.48 -18.61
N ARG A 540 -3.83 -25.61 -19.18
CA ARG A 540 -3.43 -24.30 -19.72
C ARG A 540 -3.63 -23.15 -18.74
N ARG A 541 -4.21 -23.42 -17.55
CA ARG A 541 -4.50 -22.40 -16.55
C ARG A 541 -3.26 -22.07 -15.75
N ILE A 542 -2.90 -20.81 -15.71
CA ILE A 542 -1.83 -20.28 -14.86
C ILE A 542 -2.42 -19.93 -13.50
N ILE A 543 -1.90 -20.56 -12.43
CA ILE A 543 -2.49 -20.49 -11.08
C ILE A 543 -1.49 -19.88 -10.08
N TYR A 544 -2.00 -19.11 -9.13
CA TYR A 544 -1.24 -18.61 -7.98
C TYR A 544 -2.17 -18.35 -6.78
N GLY A 545 -1.59 -18.15 -5.60
CA GLY A 545 -2.32 -17.73 -4.40
C GLY A 545 -2.50 -16.22 -4.37
N SER A 546 -3.65 -15.71 -4.78
CA SER A 546 -3.94 -14.26 -4.72
C SER A 546 -4.16 -13.78 -3.30
N GLU A 547 -4.55 -14.69 -2.39
CA GLU A 547 -4.63 -14.44 -0.96
C GLU A 547 -4.40 -15.73 -0.17
N THR A 548 -3.45 -15.69 0.76
CA THR A 548 -3.06 -16.89 1.54
C THR A 548 -2.78 -16.53 2.99
N GLY A 549 -2.89 -17.54 3.85
CA GLY A 549 -2.50 -17.41 5.26
C GLY A 549 -0.97 -17.33 5.47
N VAL A 550 -0.58 -16.93 6.69
CA VAL A 550 0.83 -16.85 7.10
C VAL A 550 1.45 -18.21 7.44
N GLY A 551 0.68 -19.32 7.38
CA GLY A 551 1.11 -20.65 7.75
C GLY A 551 2.25 -21.20 6.88
N TYR A 552 3.04 -22.13 7.44
CA TYR A 552 4.13 -22.80 6.69
C TYR A 552 3.60 -23.62 5.52
N ASP A 553 2.47 -24.30 5.72
CA ASP A 553 1.86 -25.14 4.67
C ASP A 553 1.41 -24.34 3.45
N ALA A 554 0.88 -23.10 3.65
CA ALA A 554 0.54 -22.22 2.56
C ALA A 554 1.78 -21.81 1.73
N TRP A 555 2.95 -21.62 2.38
CA TRP A 555 4.21 -21.37 1.68
C TRP A 555 4.72 -22.63 0.98
N LYS A 556 4.66 -23.80 1.60
CA LYS A 556 5.06 -25.08 0.98
C LYS A 556 4.25 -25.37 -0.30
N ALA A 557 2.94 -25.07 -0.26
CA ALA A 557 2.08 -25.25 -1.43
C ALA A 557 2.52 -24.41 -2.65
N VAL A 558 3.30 -23.37 -2.44
CA VAL A 558 3.89 -22.51 -3.50
C VAL A 558 5.35 -22.89 -3.77
N ARG A 559 6.15 -23.05 -2.72
CA ARG A 559 7.60 -23.34 -2.81
C ARG A 559 7.86 -24.63 -3.57
N ASP A 560 7.10 -25.69 -3.22
CA ASP A 560 7.36 -27.06 -3.65
C ASP A 560 6.68 -27.42 -5.00
N LYS A 561 5.89 -26.52 -5.58
CA LYS A 561 5.16 -26.72 -6.85
C LYS A 561 5.66 -25.73 -7.90
N GLU A 562 6.28 -26.22 -8.97
CA GLU A 562 6.85 -25.37 -10.03
C GLU A 562 5.78 -24.52 -10.70
N HIS A 563 4.64 -25.12 -11.05
CA HIS A 563 3.51 -24.49 -11.72
C HIS A 563 2.78 -23.41 -10.90
N ILE A 564 2.97 -23.33 -9.58
CA ILE A 564 2.42 -22.25 -8.74
C ILE A 564 3.46 -21.15 -8.58
N PHE A 565 3.29 -20.04 -9.29
CA PHE A 565 4.35 -19.03 -9.34
C PHE A 565 4.44 -18.13 -8.10
N GLY A 566 3.42 -18.06 -7.24
CA GLY A 566 3.49 -17.15 -6.12
C GLY A 566 2.32 -17.20 -5.16
N GLN A 567 2.45 -16.39 -4.11
CA GLN A 567 1.40 -16.14 -3.13
C GLN A 567 1.40 -14.68 -2.72
N PHE A 568 0.25 -14.19 -2.25
CA PHE A 568 0.11 -12.92 -1.55
C PHE A 568 -0.45 -13.17 -0.16
N VAL A 569 0.36 -12.88 0.86
CA VAL A 569 -0.01 -13.16 2.26
C VAL A 569 -0.98 -12.09 2.77
N TRP A 570 -2.04 -12.50 3.44
CA TRP A 570 -2.96 -11.64 4.17
C TRP A 570 -2.47 -11.44 5.60
N THR A 571 -1.83 -10.30 5.96
CA THR A 571 -1.49 -9.11 5.19
C THR A 571 -0.03 -8.67 5.42
N GLY A 572 0.46 -7.69 4.65
CA GLY A 572 1.78 -7.10 4.87
C GLY A 572 1.85 -6.29 6.16
N THR A 573 0.78 -5.55 6.49
CA THR A 573 0.69 -4.73 7.71
C THR A 573 -0.65 -4.97 8.42
N ASP A 574 -0.71 -4.75 9.74
CA ASP A 574 -1.98 -4.56 10.42
C ASP A 574 -2.71 -3.36 9.82
N TYR A 575 -4.04 -3.38 9.77
CA TYR A 575 -4.85 -2.33 9.16
C TYR A 575 -6.13 -2.08 9.98
N LEU A 576 -6.67 -0.88 9.87
CA LEU A 576 -7.90 -0.46 10.52
C LEU A 576 -9.12 -1.10 9.83
N GLY A 577 -10.16 -1.34 10.60
CA GLY A 577 -11.39 -1.99 10.10
C GLY A 577 -11.27 -3.51 10.02
N GLU A 578 -12.29 -4.17 9.49
CA GLU A 578 -12.49 -5.62 9.55
C GLU A 578 -12.27 -6.16 10.98
N SER A 579 -12.66 -5.35 11.93
CA SER A 579 -12.31 -5.51 13.35
C SER A 579 -13.09 -6.64 14.01
N GLY A 580 -12.49 -7.23 15.04
CA GLY A 580 -13.21 -8.07 16.00
C GLY A 580 -14.26 -7.27 16.78
N ARG A 581 -14.83 -7.90 17.82
CA ARG A 581 -15.70 -7.17 18.77
C ARG A 581 -14.91 -6.11 19.51
N TRP A 582 -15.63 -5.05 19.89
CA TRP A 582 -15.10 -4.00 20.75
C TRP A 582 -14.45 -4.56 22.05
N PRO A 583 -13.27 -4.09 22.48
CA PRO A 583 -12.42 -3.12 21.80
C PRO A 583 -11.48 -3.79 20.78
N SER A 584 -11.57 -3.40 19.51
CA SER A 584 -10.66 -3.85 18.45
C SER A 584 -10.75 -2.87 17.29
N ARG A 585 -9.72 -2.09 17.01
CA ARG A 585 -9.73 -1.05 15.96
C ARG A 585 -9.44 -1.56 14.56
N GLY A 586 -8.90 -2.77 14.43
CA GLY A 586 -8.54 -3.32 13.15
C GLY A 586 -8.21 -4.81 13.16
N LEU A 587 -7.77 -5.32 12.03
CA LEU A 587 -7.32 -6.70 11.87
C LEU A 587 -5.79 -6.79 12.05
N ASN A 588 -5.36 -7.65 12.97
CA ASN A 588 -3.94 -7.77 13.36
C ASN A 588 -3.23 -8.97 12.70
N THR A 589 -3.54 -9.27 11.45
CA THR A 589 -2.94 -10.35 10.66
C THR A 589 -1.61 -9.98 10.00
N GLY A 590 -1.21 -8.71 10.04
CA GLY A 590 -0.03 -8.18 9.38
C GLY A 590 1.30 -8.84 9.77
N LEU A 591 2.24 -8.86 8.84
CA LEU A 591 3.64 -9.17 9.10
C LEU A 591 4.33 -8.04 9.87
N LEU A 592 3.90 -6.81 9.61
CA LEU A 592 4.22 -5.60 10.36
C LEU A 592 3.00 -5.17 11.19
N ASP A 593 3.24 -4.49 12.31
CA ASP A 593 2.19 -3.87 13.11
C ASP A 593 1.78 -2.49 12.54
N PHE A 594 0.80 -1.80 13.16
CA PHE A 594 0.33 -0.46 12.72
C PHE A 594 1.45 0.58 12.65
N GLY A 595 2.45 0.49 13.53
CA GLY A 595 3.65 1.35 13.51
C GLY A 595 4.73 0.87 12.54
N ASN A 596 4.45 -0.08 11.64
CA ASN A 596 5.37 -0.70 10.69
C ASN A 596 6.58 -1.40 11.34
N PHE A 597 6.45 -1.94 12.54
CA PHE A 597 7.47 -2.79 13.15
C PHE A 597 7.18 -4.27 12.88
N LYS A 598 8.26 -5.03 12.66
CA LYS A 598 8.21 -6.46 12.39
C LYS A 598 7.60 -7.23 13.58
N LYS A 599 6.54 -7.99 13.32
CA LYS A 599 5.92 -8.91 14.29
C LYS A 599 6.62 -10.27 14.27
N PRO A 600 6.40 -11.16 15.27
CA PRO A 600 6.97 -12.51 15.22
C PRO A 600 6.71 -13.25 13.93
N ARG A 601 5.47 -13.17 13.38
CA ARG A 601 5.12 -13.77 12.08
C ARG A 601 5.86 -13.13 10.91
N GLY A 602 6.22 -11.85 11.01
CA GLY A 602 7.08 -11.17 10.03
C GLY A 602 8.52 -11.71 10.07
N TRP A 603 9.06 -11.98 11.25
CA TRP A 603 10.35 -12.65 11.40
C TRP A 603 10.32 -14.10 10.90
N PHE A 604 9.22 -14.83 11.17
CA PHE A 604 9.02 -16.16 10.60
C PHE A 604 8.99 -16.12 9.08
N ARG A 605 8.25 -15.16 8.50
CA ARG A 605 8.21 -14.99 7.05
C ARG A 605 9.57 -14.57 6.48
N ALA A 606 10.33 -13.72 7.15
CA ALA A 606 11.68 -13.36 6.74
C ALA A 606 12.62 -14.60 6.71
N ALA A 607 12.51 -15.50 7.68
CA ALA A 607 13.26 -16.76 7.67
C ALA A 607 12.87 -17.70 6.51
N LEU A 608 11.68 -17.54 5.91
CA LEU A 608 11.24 -18.33 4.75
C LEU A 608 11.55 -17.67 3.40
N TRP A 609 11.63 -16.34 3.35
CA TRP A 609 11.68 -15.59 2.10
C TRP A 609 13.00 -14.87 1.83
N SER A 610 13.74 -14.46 2.88
CA SER A 610 14.98 -13.71 2.73
C SER A 610 16.11 -14.56 2.13
N GLU A 611 16.91 -13.94 1.27
CA GLU A 611 18.17 -14.50 0.80
C GLU A 611 19.33 -14.20 1.77
N GLU A 612 19.16 -13.17 2.62
CA GLU A 612 20.12 -12.82 3.66
C GLU A 612 19.92 -13.70 4.90
N PRO A 613 20.98 -13.96 5.68
CA PRO A 613 20.86 -14.76 6.90
C PRO A 613 19.92 -14.12 7.94
N VAL A 614 18.93 -14.88 8.39
CA VAL A 614 17.94 -14.46 9.38
C VAL A 614 17.94 -15.42 10.56
N THR A 615 17.95 -14.86 11.77
CA THR A 615 17.64 -15.58 13.02
C THR A 615 16.76 -14.68 13.89
N TYR A 616 15.77 -15.26 14.53
CA TYR A 616 14.90 -14.62 15.52
C TYR A 616 14.56 -15.64 16.60
N ILE A 617 14.41 -15.18 17.84
CA ILE A 617 13.87 -16.01 18.92
C ILE A 617 12.70 -15.32 19.62
N GLY A 618 11.73 -16.14 19.99
CA GLY A 618 10.65 -15.77 20.88
C GLY A 618 10.46 -16.84 21.97
N ALA A 619 9.84 -16.47 23.07
CA ALA A 619 9.64 -17.37 24.19
C ALA A 619 8.21 -17.26 24.76
N ASN A 620 7.64 -18.41 25.11
CA ASN A 620 6.35 -18.50 25.78
C ASN A 620 6.41 -19.54 26.92
N PRO A 621 5.73 -19.31 28.06
CA PRO A 621 5.65 -20.31 29.12
C PRO A 621 4.83 -21.52 28.64
N ILE A 622 5.30 -22.72 28.96
CA ILE A 622 4.52 -23.95 28.80
C ILE A 622 3.51 -24.02 29.94
N THR A 623 2.25 -23.71 29.66
CA THR A 623 1.16 -23.91 30.63
C THR A 623 0.80 -25.38 30.68
N SER A 624 0.72 -25.94 31.91
CA SER A 624 0.33 -27.34 32.15
C SER A 624 -1.00 -27.70 31.47
N PRO A 625 -1.20 -28.94 30.98
CA PRO A 625 -2.34 -29.36 30.14
C PRO A 625 -3.73 -29.28 30.82
N ARG A 626 -3.80 -28.80 32.05
CA ARG A 626 -4.95 -29.05 32.94
C ARG A 626 -6.15 -28.09 32.85
N ASN A 627 -6.33 -27.19 31.90
CA ASN A 627 -7.57 -26.41 31.80
C ASN A 627 -7.77 -25.70 30.46
N ASN A 628 -7.95 -26.41 29.37
CA ASN A 628 -8.45 -25.79 28.14
C ASN A 628 -9.47 -26.68 27.41
N ASN A 629 -10.58 -27.01 28.07
CA ASN A 629 -11.81 -27.41 27.41
C ASN A 629 -12.64 -26.15 27.11
N ARG A 630 -12.29 -25.40 26.09
CA ARG A 630 -13.24 -24.55 25.37
C ARG A 630 -13.70 -25.34 24.14
N GLY A 631 -15.00 -25.44 23.94
CA GLY A 631 -15.67 -26.34 23.00
C GLY A 631 -15.44 -26.05 21.50
N ASP A 632 -14.29 -25.52 21.10
CA ASP A 632 -13.91 -25.27 19.70
C ASP A 632 -13.01 -26.36 19.09
N GLY A 633 -12.77 -27.46 19.83
CA GLY A 633 -11.98 -28.60 19.34
C GLY A 633 -10.48 -28.33 19.11
N ARG A 634 -9.98 -27.12 19.35
CA ARG A 634 -8.55 -26.78 19.15
C ARG A 634 -7.78 -26.95 20.47
N ARG A 635 -6.92 -27.95 20.53
CA ARG A 635 -6.00 -28.20 21.66
C ARG A 635 -4.95 -27.07 21.75
N ARG A 636 -5.13 -26.09 22.64
CA ARG A 636 -4.14 -25.05 22.97
C ARG A 636 -3.09 -25.55 23.98
N GLY A 637 -2.49 -26.68 23.77
CA GLY A 637 -1.43 -27.20 24.63
C GLY A 637 -0.27 -27.69 23.77
N ASN A 638 0.90 -27.13 23.95
CA ASN A 638 2.15 -27.51 23.26
C ASN A 638 2.30 -27.10 21.79
N PHE A 639 1.56 -26.10 21.29
CA PHE A 639 1.69 -25.67 19.91
C PHE A 639 2.95 -24.80 19.71
N VAL A 640 3.79 -25.15 18.74
CA VAL A 640 4.87 -24.29 18.25
C VAL A 640 4.26 -23.29 17.29
N SER A 641 4.35 -22.01 17.59
CA SER A 641 3.64 -20.95 16.88
C SER A 641 4.58 -19.87 16.37
N ALA A 642 4.27 -19.31 15.21
CA ALA A 642 4.94 -18.13 14.66
C ALA A 642 4.56 -16.81 15.40
N GLU A 643 3.92 -16.88 16.56
CA GLU A 643 3.47 -15.72 17.36
C GLU A 643 4.29 -15.54 18.66
N ALA A 644 5.32 -16.33 18.88
CA ALA A 644 6.14 -16.24 20.10
C ALA A 644 6.91 -14.91 20.14
N GLN A 645 6.69 -14.16 21.22
CA GLN A 645 7.26 -12.83 21.38
C GLN A 645 8.71 -12.87 21.85
N ASP A 646 9.48 -11.87 21.45
CA ASP A 646 10.89 -11.71 21.81
C ASP A 646 11.06 -11.16 23.25
N ASP A 647 10.34 -11.73 24.20
CA ASP A 647 10.36 -11.33 25.62
C ASP A 647 10.94 -12.45 26.48
N TRP A 648 11.99 -12.10 27.28
CA TRP A 648 12.66 -13.02 28.20
C TRP A 648 12.57 -12.51 29.64
N ASN A 649 11.32 -12.36 30.11
CA ASN A 649 11.03 -12.03 31.50
C ASN A 649 10.16 -13.13 32.13
N LEU A 650 10.16 -13.22 33.44
CA LEU A 650 9.32 -14.16 34.17
C LEU A 650 7.85 -13.81 33.91
N PRO A 651 7.04 -14.73 33.37
CA PRO A 651 5.64 -14.44 33.09
C PRO A 651 4.85 -14.15 34.36
N VAL A 652 4.03 -13.10 34.35
CA VAL A 652 3.06 -12.80 35.40
C VAL A 652 1.81 -13.65 35.15
N PHE A 653 1.49 -14.54 36.06
CA PHE A 653 0.28 -15.37 36.03
C PHE A 653 -0.84 -14.70 36.83
N PRO A 654 -1.88 -14.14 36.23
CA PRO A 654 -2.85 -13.29 36.90
C PRO A 654 -3.76 -13.95 37.95
N ASN A 655 -3.71 -15.26 38.24
CA ASN A 655 -4.65 -15.94 39.13
C ASN A 655 -3.99 -17.05 39.98
N ARG A 656 -2.73 -16.97 40.34
CA ARG A 656 -2.17 -17.89 41.35
C ARG A 656 -1.77 -17.13 42.60
N GLN A 657 -2.41 -17.46 43.71
CA GLN A 657 -1.92 -17.14 45.06
C GLN A 657 -0.57 -17.89 45.25
N GLY A 658 0.53 -17.15 45.18
CA GLY A 658 1.90 -17.62 45.28
C GLY A 658 2.66 -17.33 43.97
N GLN A 659 3.75 -16.56 44.06
CA GLN A 659 4.72 -16.43 42.99
C GLN A 659 5.25 -17.83 42.68
N ALA A 660 5.10 -18.28 41.41
CA ALA A 660 5.86 -19.44 40.93
C ALA A 660 7.35 -19.14 41.16
N SER A 661 8.10 -20.01 41.84
CA SER A 661 9.54 -19.84 41.90
C SER A 661 10.08 -19.89 40.46
N ALA A 662 11.04 -19.03 40.12
CA ALA A 662 11.65 -19.00 38.80
C ALA A 662 12.09 -20.42 38.33
N ASP A 663 12.50 -21.24 39.26
CA ASP A 663 12.99 -22.62 39.03
C ASP A 663 11.90 -23.61 38.56
N SER A 664 10.61 -23.22 38.57
CA SER A 664 9.50 -24.08 38.20
C SER A 664 8.86 -23.76 36.87
N VAL A 665 9.29 -22.68 36.17
CA VAL A 665 8.70 -22.24 34.90
C VAL A 665 9.54 -22.80 33.74
N ILE A 666 8.90 -23.63 32.95
CA ILE A 666 9.49 -24.08 31.67
C ILE A 666 9.03 -23.14 30.55
N MET A 667 9.97 -22.60 29.82
CA MET A 667 9.74 -21.74 28.67
C MET A 667 9.99 -22.54 27.39
N ARG A 668 9.05 -22.44 26.45
CA ARG A 668 9.28 -22.84 25.07
C ARG A 668 9.92 -21.69 24.31
N VAL A 669 11.15 -21.86 23.93
CA VAL A 669 11.89 -20.95 23.07
C VAL A 669 11.77 -21.44 21.64
N VAL A 670 11.25 -20.59 20.73
CA VAL A 670 11.19 -20.87 19.30
C VAL A 670 12.27 -20.07 18.59
N CYS A 671 12.80 -20.65 17.50
CA CYS A 671 13.76 -20.00 16.63
C CYS A 671 13.27 -20.07 15.19
N TYR A 672 13.22 -18.92 14.54
CA TYR A 672 12.97 -18.81 13.10
C TYR A 672 14.29 -18.46 12.42
N THR A 673 14.76 -19.31 11.54
CA THR A 673 16.01 -19.11 10.83
C THR A 673 15.98 -19.75 9.45
N ASN A 674 16.70 -19.16 8.50
CA ASN A 674 16.99 -19.76 7.19
C ASN A 674 18.36 -20.48 7.18
N ALA A 675 19.07 -20.47 8.30
CA ALA A 675 20.30 -21.27 8.46
C ALA A 675 19.96 -22.77 8.55
N PRO A 676 20.84 -23.67 8.07
CA PRO A 676 20.62 -25.13 8.11
C PRO A 676 20.37 -25.70 9.49
N GLN A 677 20.91 -25.08 10.53
CA GLN A 677 20.78 -25.48 11.92
C GLN A 677 20.90 -24.29 12.86
N ALA A 678 20.47 -24.45 14.13
CA ALA A 678 20.61 -23.43 15.15
C ALA A 678 21.00 -24.02 16.51
N ARG A 679 21.68 -23.18 17.32
CA ARG A 679 21.99 -23.46 18.74
C ARG A 679 21.48 -22.36 19.63
N LEU A 680 21.17 -22.69 20.87
CA LEU A 680 20.66 -21.78 21.88
C LEU A 680 21.68 -21.65 23.04
N LEU A 681 21.93 -20.40 23.45
CA LEU A 681 22.80 -20.07 24.57
C LEU A 681 22.01 -19.27 25.63
N LEU A 682 22.17 -19.58 26.89
CA LEU A 682 21.68 -18.82 28.02
C LEU A 682 22.88 -18.35 28.85
N ASN A 683 23.04 -17.04 29.02
CA ASN A 683 24.17 -16.42 29.69
C ASN A 683 25.55 -16.92 29.16
N GLY A 684 25.65 -17.10 27.86
CA GLY A 684 26.85 -17.57 27.17
C GLY A 684 27.08 -19.09 27.20
N SER A 685 26.32 -19.85 28.00
CA SER A 685 26.41 -21.31 28.04
C SER A 685 25.44 -21.96 27.07
N LEU A 686 25.88 -23.01 26.38
CA LEU A 686 25.04 -23.79 25.47
C LEU A 686 23.89 -24.47 26.24
N VAL A 687 22.66 -24.32 25.76
CA VAL A 687 21.45 -24.87 26.34
C VAL A 687 20.79 -25.81 25.35
N GLY A 688 20.85 -27.12 25.64
CA GLY A 688 20.32 -28.14 24.75
C GLY A 688 21.24 -28.44 23.55
N GLU A 689 20.76 -29.31 22.66
CA GLU A 689 21.49 -29.71 21.46
C GLU A 689 21.33 -28.72 20.33
N MET A 690 22.32 -28.64 19.43
CA MET A 690 22.17 -27.99 18.14
C MET A 690 21.09 -28.72 17.33
N LYS A 691 20.15 -27.99 16.75
CA LYS A 691 19.01 -28.58 16.05
C LYS A 691 19.00 -28.17 14.58
N PRO A 692 18.74 -29.11 13.68
CA PRO A 692 18.54 -28.81 12.26
C PRO A 692 17.23 -28.09 12.04
N GLN A 693 17.12 -27.48 10.87
CA GLN A 693 15.87 -26.88 10.38
C GLN A 693 14.74 -27.91 10.36
N ASN A 694 13.53 -27.50 10.68
CA ASN A 694 12.36 -28.38 10.75
C ASN A 694 11.48 -28.19 9.51
N ASP A 695 11.57 -29.08 8.53
CA ASP A 695 10.78 -29.02 7.29
C ASP A 695 9.28 -29.33 7.46
N THR A 696 8.86 -29.76 8.66
CA THR A 696 7.43 -30.02 8.91
C THR A 696 6.68 -28.76 9.28
N ILE A 697 7.30 -27.90 10.11
CA ILE A 697 6.65 -26.69 10.67
C ILE A 697 7.44 -25.41 10.43
N GLY A 698 8.67 -25.49 9.90
CA GLY A 698 9.56 -24.35 9.65
C GLY A 698 10.12 -23.70 10.92
N ILE A 699 9.97 -24.30 12.11
CA ILE A 699 10.33 -23.70 13.40
C ILE A 699 11.16 -24.68 14.22
N ILE A 700 12.33 -24.22 14.66
CA ILE A 700 13.15 -24.93 15.66
C ILE A 700 12.67 -24.51 17.05
N HIS A 701 12.67 -25.41 18.06
CA HIS A 701 12.29 -25.05 19.42
C HIS A 701 13.05 -25.84 20.48
N TRP A 702 13.18 -25.27 21.69
CA TRP A 702 13.69 -25.86 22.90
C TRP A 702 12.76 -25.59 24.08
N ASP A 703 12.60 -26.53 24.96
CA ASP A 703 11.88 -26.36 26.22
C ASP A 703 12.93 -26.32 27.34
N ILE A 704 13.12 -25.17 27.97
CA ILE A 704 14.16 -24.91 28.95
C ILE A 704 13.58 -24.27 30.23
N PRO A 705 14.19 -24.54 31.41
CA PRO A 705 13.86 -23.78 32.61
C PRO A 705 14.17 -22.30 32.41
N TYR A 706 13.26 -21.44 32.93
CA TYR A 706 13.52 -20.00 32.96
C TYR A 706 14.70 -19.69 33.89
N ALA A 707 15.63 -18.86 33.45
CA ALA A 707 16.60 -18.18 34.30
C ALA A 707 16.84 -16.75 33.73
N PRO A 708 16.97 -15.73 34.58
CA PRO A 708 17.18 -14.36 34.13
C PRO A 708 18.55 -14.22 33.46
N GLY A 709 18.65 -13.26 32.54
CA GLY A 709 19.86 -12.92 31.80
C GLY A 709 19.66 -12.80 30.31
N THR A 710 20.68 -13.22 29.54
CA THR A 710 20.72 -13.09 28.09
C THR A 710 20.45 -14.43 27.42
N LEU A 711 19.37 -14.51 26.65
CA LEU A 711 19.05 -15.64 25.77
C LEU A 711 19.44 -15.28 24.34
N ARG A 712 20.28 -16.14 23.70
CA ARG A 712 20.81 -15.91 22.37
C ARG A 712 20.65 -17.14 21.51
N ALA A 713 20.06 -17.01 20.31
CA ALA A 713 20.13 -18.08 19.32
C ALA A 713 21.08 -17.69 18.19
N GLU A 714 21.80 -18.69 17.70
CA GLU A 714 22.72 -18.57 16.58
C GLU A 714 22.30 -19.54 15.48
N GLY A 715 21.96 -18.99 14.30
CA GLY A 715 21.81 -19.75 13.07
C GLY A 715 23.16 -20.05 12.47
N CYS A 716 23.43 -21.34 12.21
CA CYS A 716 24.75 -21.85 11.84
C CYS A 716 24.71 -22.59 10.50
N ASP A 717 25.84 -22.57 9.78
CA ASP A 717 26.08 -23.49 8.66
C ASP A 717 26.24 -24.94 9.16
N LEU A 718 26.39 -25.89 8.23
CA LEU A 718 26.58 -27.33 8.58
C LEU A 718 27.91 -27.62 9.31
N GLN A 719 28.87 -26.71 9.27
CA GLN A 719 30.15 -26.78 9.98
C GLN A 719 30.08 -26.15 11.39
N GLY A 720 28.94 -25.48 11.73
CA GLY A 720 28.77 -24.84 13.03
C GLY A 720 29.23 -23.37 13.08
N ASN A 721 29.62 -22.75 11.94
CA ASN A 721 29.94 -21.34 11.89
C ASN A 721 28.67 -20.52 11.96
N VAL A 722 28.71 -19.41 12.71
CA VAL A 722 27.54 -18.52 12.90
C VAL A 722 27.30 -17.68 11.65
N LEU A 723 26.11 -17.79 11.06
CA LEU A 723 25.66 -16.99 9.93
C LEU A 723 24.86 -15.77 10.37
N SER A 724 24.03 -15.93 11.41
CA SER A 724 23.22 -14.87 12.01
C SER A 724 22.91 -15.18 13.47
N ALA A 725 22.57 -14.16 14.26
CA ALA A 725 22.19 -14.34 15.65
C ALA A 725 21.11 -13.35 16.08
N TYR A 726 20.32 -13.73 17.08
CA TYR A 726 19.34 -12.87 17.72
C TYR A 726 19.43 -13.03 19.24
N GLU A 727 19.31 -11.91 19.96
CA GLU A 727 19.49 -11.87 21.40
C GLU A 727 18.34 -11.16 22.07
N ILE A 728 17.82 -11.72 23.15
CA ILE A 728 16.84 -11.09 24.05
C ILE A 728 17.34 -11.14 25.49
N LYS A 729 16.97 -10.12 26.26
CA LYS A 729 17.46 -9.99 27.65
C LYS A 729 16.29 -9.81 28.62
N THR A 730 16.49 -10.31 29.82
CA THR A 730 15.66 -9.92 30.93
C THR A 730 15.88 -8.44 31.19
N HIS A 731 14.80 -7.65 31.19
CA HIS A 731 14.84 -6.24 31.51
C HIS A 731 14.52 -5.97 32.98
N GLY A 732 15.03 -4.86 33.51
CA GLY A 732 14.67 -4.32 34.82
C GLY A 732 13.43 -3.40 34.76
N GLU A 733 13.33 -2.52 35.77
CA GLU A 733 12.29 -1.48 35.83
C GLU A 733 12.58 -0.35 34.83
N ALA A 734 11.51 0.32 34.36
CA ALA A 734 11.58 1.45 33.46
C ALA A 734 12.27 2.64 34.16
N THR A 735 13.26 3.25 33.50
CA THR A 735 14.03 4.39 34.06
C THR A 735 14.14 5.59 33.14
N ALA A 736 14.15 5.37 31.80
CA ALA A 736 14.36 6.43 30.83
C ALA A 736 13.63 6.16 29.52
N LEU A 737 13.44 7.24 28.74
CA LEU A 737 13.05 7.16 27.33
C LEU A 737 14.31 7.20 26.45
N ARG A 738 14.32 6.38 25.39
CA ARG A 738 15.33 6.42 24.33
C ARG A 738 14.67 6.77 23.00
N LEU A 739 15.26 7.71 22.27
CA LEU A 739 14.76 8.18 20.99
C LEU A 739 15.65 7.72 19.84
N THR A 740 15.04 7.32 18.75
CA THR A 740 15.72 7.00 17.49
C THR A 740 14.91 7.52 16.32
N GLU A 741 15.48 8.35 15.48
CA GLU A 741 14.87 8.74 14.22
C GLU A 741 14.96 7.58 13.22
N LEU A 742 13.83 7.21 12.61
CA LEU A 742 13.72 6.10 11.67
C LEU A 742 13.89 6.62 10.24
N LEU A 743 14.86 6.07 9.50
CA LEU A 743 15.16 6.43 8.11
C LEU A 743 15.33 7.95 7.88
N PRO A 744 16.22 8.63 8.61
CA PRO A 744 16.41 10.07 8.45
C PRO A 744 16.85 10.48 7.03
N GLU A 745 17.49 9.57 6.28
CA GLU A 745 17.91 9.77 4.89
C GLU A 745 16.75 9.84 3.89
N ASP A 746 15.56 9.36 4.26
CA ASP A 746 14.34 9.39 3.44
C ASP A 746 13.34 10.45 3.89
N CYS A 747 13.67 11.25 4.92
CA CYS A 747 12.79 12.27 5.47
C CYS A 747 12.78 13.51 4.57
N GLU A 748 11.60 13.87 4.06
CA GLU A 748 11.35 15.10 3.32
C GLU A 748 10.58 16.11 4.20
N GLU A 749 9.41 15.71 4.70
CA GLU A 749 8.52 16.55 5.51
C GLU A 749 8.16 15.92 6.87
N VAL A 750 8.10 14.57 6.94
CA VAL A 750 7.59 13.83 8.12
C VAL A 750 8.66 12.98 8.77
N HIS A 751 9.09 13.41 9.97
CA HIS A 751 9.98 12.65 10.82
C HIS A 751 9.23 11.52 11.54
N GLN A 752 9.82 10.33 11.58
CA GLN A 752 9.31 9.17 12.29
C GLN A 752 10.25 8.86 13.46
N ILE A 753 9.82 9.15 14.69
CA ILE A 753 10.63 9.01 15.90
C ILE A 753 10.17 7.81 16.70
N LEU A 754 11.02 6.78 16.77
CA LEU A 754 10.83 5.66 17.70
C LEU A 754 11.12 6.13 19.11
N VAL A 755 10.17 5.95 20.03
CA VAL A 755 10.29 6.20 21.46
C VAL A 755 10.23 4.85 22.17
N GLU A 756 11.28 4.48 22.87
CA GLU A 756 11.38 3.25 23.67
C GLU A 756 11.51 3.56 25.15
N VAL A 757 10.77 2.82 25.96
CA VAL A 757 10.92 2.79 27.42
C VAL A 757 12.03 1.81 27.75
N VAL A 758 13.08 2.27 28.42
CA VAL A 758 14.25 1.45 28.72
C VAL A 758 14.56 1.40 30.22
N ASP A 759 15.20 0.31 30.65
CA ASP A 759 15.76 0.15 31.99
C ASP A 759 17.11 0.89 32.12
N LYS A 760 17.72 0.79 33.32
CA LYS A 760 19.04 1.40 33.63
C LYS A 760 20.20 0.89 32.74
N ASP A 761 20.04 -0.28 32.16
CA ASP A 761 21.04 -0.93 31.29
C ASP A 761 20.74 -0.71 29.79
N GLY A 762 19.69 0.09 29.49
CA GLY A 762 19.27 0.43 28.13
C GLY A 762 18.47 -0.68 27.43
N ASN A 763 18.00 -1.71 28.11
CA ASN A 763 17.15 -2.75 27.54
C ASN A 763 15.71 -2.25 27.49
N ARG A 764 15.01 -2.51 26.38
CA ARG A 764 13.59 -2.13 26.25
C ARG A 764 12.71 -2.87 27.24
N VAL A 765 11.94 -2.14 28.04
CA VAL A 765 11.00 -2.68 29.04
C VAL A 765 9.69 -3.03 28.35
N LYS A 766 9.62 -4.24 27.79
CA LYS A 766 8.50 -4.72 26.96
C LYS A 766 7.16 -4.87 27.73
N SER A 767 7.21 -4.95 29.05
CA SER A 767 6.02 -4.93 29.91
C SER A 767 5.47 -3.51 30.14
N SER A 768 6.22 -2.46 29.79
CA SER A 768 5.80 -1.08 30.04
C SER A 768 4.63 -0.66 29.14
N GLN A 769 3.65 -0.02 29.77
CA GLN A 769 2.53 0.69 29.17
C GLN A 769 2.53 2.16 29.62
N ALA A 770 3.70 2.73 29.83
CA ALA A 770 3.84 4.11 30.23
C ALA A 770 3.13 5.04 29.24
N ASP A 771 2.34 5.97 29.77
CA ASP A 771 1.67 7.00 28.98
C ASP A 771 2.69 8.07 28.61
N ILE A 772 3.01 8.17 27.33
CA ILE A 772 4.09 9.03 26.81
C ILE A 772 3.48 10.26 26.17
N ALA A 773 3.80 11.43 26.71
CA ALA A 773 3.44 12.72 26.15
C ALA A 773 4.52 13.25 25.20
N CYS A 774 4.11 13.97 24.15
CA CYS A 774 4.95 14.58 23.14
C CYS A 774 4.70 16.10 23.10
N ASP A 775 5.73 16.89 23.38
CA ASP A 775 5.70 18.35 23.29
C ASP A 775 6.61 18.83 22.15
N ILE A 776 6.09 19.68 21.28
CA ILE A 776 6.82 20.21 20.13
C ILE A 776 7.06 21.71 20.30
N THR A 777 8.29 22.16 20.01
CA THR A 777 8.66 23.56 19.95
C THR A 777 9.30 23.86 18.59
N GLY A 778 8.86 24.91 17.93
CA GLY A 778 9.30 25.28 16.57
C GLY A 778 8.24 25.02 15.51
N PRO A 779 8.58 25.20 14.21
CA PRO A 779 7.63 25.10 13.11
C PRO A 779 7.40 23.62 12.72
N ALA A 780 6.66 22.88 13.57
CA ALA A 780 6.26 21.50 13.29
C ALA A 780 4.96 21.17 14.06
N VAL A 781 4.26 20.13 13.60
CA VAL A 781 3.03 19.61 14.20
C VAL A 781 3.13 18.10 14.41
N LEU A 782 2.52 17.62 15.49
CA LEU A 782 2.32 16.18 15.73
C LEU A 782 1.17 15.69 14.85
N LEU A 783 1.42 14.67 14.03
CA LEU A 783 0.38 14.00 13.25
C LEU A 783 -0.27 12.86 14.03
N GLY A 784 0.44 12.25 14.98
CA GLY A 784 -0.05 11.22 15.86
C GLY A 784 1.04 10.39 16.53
N LEU A 785 0.64 9.63 17.55
CA LEU A 785 1.47 8.69 18.31
C LEU A 785 0.91 7.28 18.13
N GLU A 786 1.68 6.35 17.53
CA GLU A 786 1.22 4.99 17.24
C GLU A 786 1.90 3.95 18.14
N GLY A 787 1.15 3.41 19.11
CA GLY A 787 1.63 2.35 20.00
C GLY A 787 1.49 0.94 19.42
N SER A 788 0.74 0.76 18.35
CA SER A 788 0.42 -0.54 17.70
C SER A 788 -0.44 -1.49 18.55
N ASN A 789 -1.15 -0.99 19.55
CA ASN A 789 -2.10 -1.78 20.32
C ASN A 789 -3.45 -1.84 19.60
N ASN A 790 -3.87 -3.03 19.15
CA ASN A 790 -5.15 -3.21 18.46
C ASN A 790 -6.40 -2.97 19.34
N THR A 791 -6.24 -2.96 20.66
CA THR A 791 -7.35 -2.71 21.60
C THR A 791 -7.33 -1.30 22.18
N ASP A 792 -6.47 -0.45 21.68
CA ASP A 792 -6.43 0.95 22.09
C ASP A 792 -7.53 1.75 21.40
N MET A 793 -8.41 2.33 22.21
CA MET A 793 -9.56 3.15 21.79
C MET A 793 -9.44 4.59 22.31
N SER A 794 -8.21 5.07 22.54
CA SER A 794 -7.95 6.44 22.98
C SER A 794 -8.19 7.46 21.86
N ASP A 795 -8.12 8.74 22.20
CA ASP A 795 -8.18 9.83 21.21
C ASP A 795 -6.83 9.94 20.48
N TYR A 796 -6.82 9.83 19.15
CA TYR A 796 -5.58 9.90 18.36
C TYR A 796 -5.12 11.33 18.04
N ARG A 797 -5.89 12.35 18.49
CA ARG A 797 -5.60 13.77 18.25
C ARG A 797 -4.86 14.42 19.41
N ASP A 798 -4.82 13.79 20.57
CA ASP A 798 -4.08 14.32 21.72
C ASP A 798 -2.57 14.11 21.56
N ASN A 799 -1.81 14.61 22.50
CA ASN A 799 -0.36 14.55 22.45
C ASN A 799 0.24 13.46 23.35
N HIS A 800 -0.54 12.50 23.81
CA HIS A 800 -0.06 11.41 24.65
C HIS A 800 -0.64 10.06 24.24
N GLN A 801 0.13 8.98 24.47
CA GLN A 801 -0.26 7.63 24.07
C GLN A 801 0.43 6.59 24.95
N PRO A 802 -0.27 5.58 25.45
CA PRO A 802 0.36 4.46 26.14
C PRO A 802 1.32 3.69 25.23
N ALA A 803 2.53 3.45 25.72
CA ALA A 803 3.47 2.59 25.05
C ALA A 803 2.91 1.16 24.96
N TYR A 804 3.06 0.52 23.81
CA TYR A 804 2.72 -0.89 23.65
C TYR A 804 4.00 -1.71 23.47
N ARG A 805 4.17 -2.70 24.34
CA ARG A 805 5.42 -3.47 24.41
C ARG A 805 6.67 -2.58 24.59
N GLY A 806 6.51 -1.53 25.41
CA GLY A 806 7.57 -0.59 25.76
C GLY A 806 8.02 0.31 24.61
N ARG A 807 7.18 0.59 23.62
CA ARG A 807 7.51 1.52 22.53
C ARG A 807 6.27 2.18 21.93
N LEU A 808 6.50 3.27 21.21
CA LEU A 808 5.59 3.87 20.22
C LEU A 808 6.42 4.55 19.12
N VAL A 809 5.77 4.95 18.02
CA VAL A 809 6.34 5.83 17.00
C VAL A 809 5.56 7.15 16.95
N ALA A 810 6.29 8.27 16.96
CA ALA A 810 5.71 9.60 16.76
C ALA A 810 5.93 10.04 15.31
N TYR A 811 4.88 10.62 14.71
CA TYR A 811 4.93 11.21 13.37
C TYR A 811 4.87 12.74 13.51
N VAL A 812 5.95 13.42 13.12
CA VAL A 812 6.10 14.88 13.27
C VAL A 812 6.34 15.52 11.91
N ARG A 813 5.41 16.37 11.46
CA ARG A 813 5.53 17.08 10.17
C ARG A 813 6.08 18.48 10.40
N ARG A 814 7.13 18.85 9.64
CA ARG A 814 7.62 20.24 9.57
C ARG A 814 6.60 21.10 8.82
N THR A 815 6.36 22.32 9.35
CA THR A 815 5.44 23.31 8.76
C THR A 815 6.15 24.58 8.30
N GLY A 816 7.49 24.63 8.48
CA GLY A 816 8.29 25.78 8.07
C GLY A 816 9.78 25.58 8.31
N THR A 817 10.55 26.62 8.00
CA THR A 817 12.00 26.66 8.22
C THR A 817 12.31 27.09 9.64
N GLY A 818 13.34 26.50 10.24
CA GLY A 818 13.81 26.83 11.59
C GLY A 818 14.05 25.60 12.44
N PRO A 819 14.68 25.75 13.63
CA PRO A 819 14.93 24.61 14.50
C PRO A 819 13.63 24.07 15.11
N VAL A 820 13.50 22.76 15.12
CA VAL A 820 12.42 22.05 15.78
C VAL A 820 13.00 21.24 16.94
N SER A 821 12.34 21.26 18.09
CA SER A 821 12.66 20.41 19.23
C SER A 821 11.41 19.62 19.63
N VAL A 822 11.56 18.30 19.75
CA VAL A 822 10.50 17.39 20.20
C VAL A 822 10.93 16.76 21.51
N ARG A 823 10.10 16.91 22.56
CA ARG A 823 10.36 16.36 23.90
C ARG A 823 9.32 15.31 24.23
N PHE A 824 9.79 14.14 24.67
CA PHE A 824 8.94 13.06 25.16
C PHE A 824 9.10 12.91 26.67
N SER A 825 7.98 12.70 27.38
CA SER A 825 7.96 12.53 28.84
C SER A 825 6.90 11.51 29.27
N ALA A 826 7.16 10.83 30.38
CA ALA A 826 6.21 9.96 31.05
C ALA A 826 6.44 10.03 32.58
N ALA A 827 5.44 9.67 33.37
CA ALA A 827 5.53 9.70 34.85
C ALA A 827 6.64 8.77 35.33
N ASP A 828 7.44 9.26 36.27
CA ASP A 828 8.54 8.53 36.94
C ASP A 828 9.62 7.96 35.98
N ILE A 829 9.69 8.45 34.75
CA ILE A 829 10.65 8.04 33.72
C ILE A 829 11.42 9.27 33.22
N GLN A 830 12.74 9.16 33.11
CA GLN A 830 13.57 10.25 32.57
C GLN A 830 13.15 10.61 31.14
N ALA A 831 12.77 11.88 30.96
CA ALA A 831 12.37 12.42 29.65
C ALA A 831 13.55 12.49 28.68
N ALA A 832 13.24 12.45 27.39
CA ALA A 832 14.23 12.62 26.32
C ALA A 832 13.77 13.66 25.30
N SER A 833 14.72 14.32 24.64
CA SER A 833 14.44 15.29 23.57
C SER A 833 15.30 15.03 22.35
N MET A 834 14.76 15.36 21.18
CA MET A 834 15.44 15.33 19.89
C MET A 834 15.24 16.66 19.19
N ALA A 835 16.24 17.13 18.46
CA ALA A 835 16.17 18.35 17.66
C ALA A 835 16.60 18.06 16.21
N PHE A 836 15.97 18.73 15.25
CA PHE A 836 16.27 18.62 13.82
C PHE A 836 15.94 19.90 13.06
#